data_46df4a04673024425aaf1fac7ef0c9ff
#
_entry.id   46df4a04673024425aaf1fac7ef0c9ff
#
_cell.length_a   1.000
_cell.length_b   1.000
_cell.length_c   1.000
_cell.angle_alpha   90.00
_cell.angle_beta   90.00
_cell.angle_gamma   90.00
#
_symmetry.space_group_name_H-M   'P 1'
#
loop_
_entity.id
_entity.type
_entity.pdbx_description
1 polymer ?
#
loop_
_entity_poly.entity_id
_entity_poly.type
_entity_poly.pdbx_seq_one_letter_code
_entity_poly.pdbx_strand_id
1 'polypeptide(L)'
;MNMGFKDDIPNDRKGGWTDQGPDNDLSMLTPGKRVFINVPFEVVDPVSNNGKSAIVLGNPERPYFPKQVTVPVGGKKFRQLYFLHADAWPMKKEVGKIKINYQDGSSDLVPVVDRQDVANWWEPKSVRNAAVAWQGQNRNAFLGLYISRFPADIRKPIESLTLSSSGNSVWMIAAISGVRAEYIPFPEPDAEAVEVPVVMAPRDWQEFTMTVERKRRVAGSTLDFSFLLDAPAGKYGFVKSEGENFVFENRPGIPVRFNGGNLCNDIATRYTHQEADILADLMASYGFNAARLHHFDADLVDASKTDGSVDPKRLDNLHYLVAALKKRGIYTTIDLYTCRTKGFPEKFNGMFEVKSRMMFDKSMRDNLMNFARTMLTPVNPYTGLALKDDPALTTIGLINEDPMMTTHEQFKYPNTDPVQHGNIRENFAAWCQAQGITPPERPGLELYTRFLNEHQVKIYREMTAALRAMGIRQPTSDISCTNRSIYAFPRKEFDYVDNHYYFSHPRALGSAWSFPSSYVNAGMASVLYKNMTACFASRIKDKPFTVTEYNFCAPNEFRSEGGLAMGSLSAFQNASGIYVFDFAGYGHRTRWNSINETGAHLGWFGVMTDPVRNLSQRIITLLYMRGDVRQADAKTLKILTVTPLDYKKKTVQSYGYHRSEMESDIPGKFHNLAFFTKIATDFADEVPVNGISLSSLESDRPLKVSGNGIYQPEKGRIVSSTGEISIDAASRTIKVVTPKSEGFLVTGKEMKGNRLSVSGSTGLCTVFASALDDKTLADTEKAVVFHLTDIQATGRRKTRLGDSFIVYNWGNMHPYLLKKSKAEISLKNSGKGKLRINALDVNGKVLASVPFKEENGVVTFTADSGLYSAMAYELIRK
;
A
#
# COMPACT_ATOMS: atom_id res chain seq x y z
N MET A 1 -20.61 -31.68 -16.67
CA MET A 1 -19.76 -30.53 -17.04
C MET A 1 -19.65 -30.44 -18.55
N ASN A 2 -19.67 -29.21 -19.09
CA ASN A 2 -19.60 -28.98 -20.55
C ASN A 2 -18.52 -28.01 -20.97
N MET A 3 -18.00 -27.19 -20.05
CA MET A 3 -16.94 -26.22 -20.30
C MET A 3 -15.88 -26.27 -19.20
N GLY A 4 -14.69 -25.68 -19.47
CA GLY A 4 -13.56 -25.59 -18.54
C GLY A 4 -13.46 -24.23 -17.86
N PHE A 5 -12.61 -24.17 -16.85
CA PHE A 5 -12.19 -22.91 -16.22
C PHE A 5 -11.12 -22.17 -17.03
N LYS A 6 -10.34 -22.91 -17.81
CA LYS A 6 -9.25 -22.40 -18.65
C LYS A 6 -9.73 -22.24 -20.07
N ASP A 7 -9.23 -21.23 -20.71
CA ASP A 7 -9.50 -20.90 -22.09
C ASP A 7 -8.19 -20.55 -22.78
N ASP A 8 -7.88 -21.25 -23.87
CA ASP A 8 -6.62 -21.06 -24.58
C ASP A 8 -6.74 -20.13 -25.82
N ILE A 9 -7.91 -20.13 -26.48
CA ILE A 9 -8.14 -19.34 -27.69
C ILE A 9 -9.47 -18.60 -27.61
N PRO A 10 -9.47 -17.26 -27.67
CA PRO A 10 -10.71 -16.49 -27.62
C PRO A 10 -11.58 -16.71 -28.87
N ASN A 11 -12.90 -16.82 -28.67
CA ASN A 11 -13.92 -16.94 -29.71
C ASN A 11 -13.83 -18.22 -30.57
N ASP A 12 -13.21 -19.28 -30.08
CA ASP A 12 -13.13 -20.56 -30.80
C ASP A 12 -14.28 -21.54 -30.45
N ARG A 13 -15.14 -21.16 -29.50
CA ARG A 13 -16.30 -21.90 -28.97
C ARG A 13 -15.91 -23.19 -28.23
N LYS A 14 -14.65 -23.26 -27.77
CA LYS A 14 -14.10 -24.40 -27.02
C LYS A 14 -13.42 -23.90 -25.76
N GLY A 15 -13.14 -24.82 -24.83
CA GLY A 15 -12.39 -24.51 -23.61
C GLY A 15 -13.18 -23.71 -22.58
N GLY A 16 -12.94 -22.42 -22.50
CA GLY A 16 -13.41 -21.56 -21.43
C GLY A 16 -14.89 -21.22 -21.42
N TRP A 17 -15.44 -21.03 -20.24
CA TRP A 17 -16.85 -20.74 -20.04
C TRP A 17 -17.30 -19.35 -20.53
N THR A 18 -16.37 -18.41 -20.72
CA THR A 18 -16.64 -17.09 -21.32
C THR A 18 -16.21 -16.99 -22.76
N ASP A 19 -15.38 -17.93 -23.25
CA ASP A 19 -14.86 -17.95 -24.62
C ASP A 19 -14.10 -16.65 -24.96
N GLN A 20 -13.31 -16.13 -23.99
CA GLN A 20 -12.57 -14.88 -24.11
C GLN A 20 -11.05 -15.04 -24.05
N GLY A 21 -10.56 -16.28 -24.05
CA GLY A 21 -9.15 -16.62 -24.01
C GLY A 21 -8.50 -16.58 -22.62
N PRO A 22 -7.20 -16.89 -22.54
CA PRO A 22 -6.49 -17.12 -21.29
C PRO A 22 -6.36 -15.87 -20.40
N ASP A 23 -6.54 -14.69 -20.97
CA ASP A 23 -6.51 -13.44 -20.23
C ASP A 23 -7.81 -13.18 -19.45
N ASN A 24 -8.88 -13.91 -19.76
CA ASN A 24 -10.22 -13.71 -19.22
C ASN A 24 -10.84 -15.03 -18.78
N ASP A 25 -10.08 -15.87 -18.10
CA ASP A 25 -10.53 -17.17 -17.61
C ASP A 25 -10.47 -17.27 -16.07
N LEU A 26 -10.79 -18.46 -15.54
CA LEU A 26 -10.73 -18.80 -14.12
C LEU A 26 -9.56 -19.75 -13.80
N SER A 27 -8.46 -19.66 -14.53
CA SER A 27 -7.29 -20.55 -14.38
C SER A 27 -6.70 -20.59 -12.96
N MET A 28 -6.93 -19.55 -12.15
CA MET A 28 -6.53 -19.51 -10.75
C MET A 28 -7.43 -20.32 -9.81
N LEU A 29 -8.59 -20.80 -10.25
CA LEU A 29 -9.47 -21.64 -9.43
C LEU A 29 -8.83 -23.03 -9.28
N THR A 30 -8.48 -23.37 -8.05
CA THR A 30 -7.83 -24.65 -7.75
C THR A 30 -8.89 -25.77 -7.65
N PRO A 31 -8.77 -26.86 -8.44
CA PRO A 31 -9.67 -27.99 -8.35
C PRO A 31 -9.49 -28.82 -7.07
N GLY A 32 -10.37 -29.80 -6.89
CA GLY A 32 -10.37 -30.73 -5.78
C GLY A 32 -11.34 -30.35 -4.66
N LYS A 33 -11.22 -31.04 -3.52
CA LYS A 33 -12.05 -30.79 -2.34
C LYS A 33 -11.71 -29.45 -1.71
N ARG A 34 -12.69 -28.58 -1.57
CA ARG A 34 -12.56 -27.23 -1.03
C ARG A 34 -13.69 -26.95 -0.04
N VAL A 35 -13.42 -26.04 0.89
CA VAL A 35 -14.45 -25.52 1.80
C VAL A 35 -14.60 -24.03 1.55
N PHE A 36 -15.78 -23.61 1.13
CA PHE A 36 -16.11 -22.21 0.94
C PHE A 36 -17.22 -21.81 1.92
N ILE A 37 -17.00 -20.82 2.77
CA ILE A 37 -17.96 -20.34 3.77
C ILE A 37 -18.56 -21.53 4.57
N ASN A 38 -17.69 -22.41 5.08
CA ASN A 38 -18.04 -23.62 5.86
C ASN A 38 -18.84 -24.69 5.09
N VAL A 39 -19.03 -24.55 3.79
CA VAL A 39 -19.66 -25.56 2.93
C VAL A 39 -18.59 -26.30 2.13
N PRO A 40 -18.52 -27.64 2.23
CA PRO A 40 -17.59 -28.43 1.42
C PRO A 40 -18.09 -28.55 -0.02
N PHE A 41 -17.19 -28.34 -0.96
CA PHE A 41 -17.43 -28.56 -2.40
C PHE A 41 -16.33 -29.43 -2.98
N GLU A 42 -16.64 -30.09 -4.08
CA GLU A 42 -15.66 -30.73 -4.94
C GLU A 42 -15.66 -30.02 -6.30
N VAL A 43 -14.60 -29.25 -6.54
CA VAL A 43 -14.37 -28.54 -7.81
C VAL A 43 -13.70 -29.51 -8.77
N VAL A 44 -14.36 -29.82 -9.87
CA VAL A 44 -13.89 -30.83 -10.82
C VAL A 44 -12.57 -30.42 -11.46
N ASP A 45 -11.60 -31.34 -11.45
CA ASP A 45 -10.33 -31.10 -12.12
C ASP A 45 -10.49 -31.25 -13.64
N PRO A 46 -10.26 -30.21 -14.43
CA PRO A 46 -10.36 -30.27 -15.88
C PRO A 46 -9.39 -31.28 -16.50
N VAL A 47 -8.23 -31.51 -15.89
CA VAL A 47 -7.23 -32.49 -16.40
C VAL A 47 -7.80 -33.90 -16.41
N SER A 48 -8.51 -34.29 -15.37
CA SER A 48 -9.11 -35.62 -15.21
C SER A 48 -10.49 -35.76 -15.90
N ASN A 49 -11.03 -34.68 -16.47
CA ASN A 49 -12.38 -34.65 -17.04
C ASN A 49 -12.44 -34.03 -18.44
N ASN A 50 -11.47 -34.37 -19.30
CA ASN A 50 -11.42 -33.91 -20.70
C ASN A 50 -11.54 -32.39 -20.89
N GLY A 51 -10.88 -31.61 -20.04
CA GLY A 51 -10.90 -30.15 -20.05
C GLY A 51 -12.17 -29.52 -19.45
N LYS A 52 -13.14 -30.29 -18.96
CA LYS A 52 -14.44 -29.81 -18.50
C LYS A 52 -14.53 -29.79 -16.99
N SER A 53 -14.86 -28.64 -16.43
CA SER A 53 -14.88 -28.44 -14.97
C SER A 53 -16.08 -27.60 -14.47
N ALA A 54 -16.94 -27.13 -15.37
CA ALA A 54 -18.15 -26.37 -15.03
C ALA A 54 -19.35 -26.77 -15.88
N ILE A 55 -20.56 -26.51 -15.35
CA ILE A 55 -21.77 -26.48 -16.12
C ILE A 55 -21.98 -25.02 -16.56
N VAL A 56 -22.13 -24.79 -17.86
CA VAL A 56 -22.36 -23.46 -18.43
C VAL A 56 -23.61 -23.47 -19.26
N LEU A 57 -24.53 -22.57 -18.95
CA LEU A 57 -25.78 -22.40 -19.64
C LEU A 57 -25.79 -21.09 -20.42
N GLY A 58 -26.23 -21.12 -21.68
CA GLY A 58 -26.03 -20.05 -22.62
C GLY A 58 -27.12 -18.99 -22.65
N ASN A 59 -26.77 -17.88 -23.33
CA ASN A 59 -27.69 -16.83 -23.72
C ASN A 59 -27.75 -16.73 -25.27
N PRO A 60 -28.55 -15.83 -25.85
CA PRO A 60 -28.66 -15.69 -27.30
C PRO A 60 -27.34 -15.35 -28.02
N GLU A 61 -26.42 -14.66 -27.37
CA GLU A 61 -25.10 -14.30 -27.95
C GLU A 61 -24.12 -15.48 -27.95
N ARG A 62 -24.40 -16.50 -27.13
CA ARG A 62 -23.62 -17.74 -27.02
C ARG A 62 -24.50 -18.97 -27.15
N PRO A 63 -25.10 -19.17 -28.33
CA PRO A 63 -26.12 -20.22 -28.56
C PRO A 63 -25.51 -21.64 -28.59
N TYR A 64 -24.20 -21.77 -28.59
CA TYR A 64 -23.47 -23.04 -28.52
C TYR A 64 -23.44 -23.64 -27.11
N PHE A 65 -23.72 -22.86 -26.06
CA PHE A 65 -23.95 -23.44 -24.75
C PHE A 65 -25.35 -24.02 -24.63
N PRO A 66 -25.55 -25.12 -23.89
CA PRO A 66 -26.89 -25.71 -23.70
C PRO A 66 -27.80 -24.74 -22.96
N LYS A 67 -29.10 -24.79 -23.29
CA LYS A 67 -30.15 -24.04 -22.55
C LYS A 67 -30.56 -24.74 -21.27
N GLN A 68 -30.28 -26.03 -21.15
CA GLN A 68 -30.68 -26.86 -20.01
C GLN A 68 -29.69 -28.00 -19.78
N VAL A 69 -29.44 -28.31 -18.52
CA VAL A 69 -28.66 -29.48 -18.09
C VAL A 69 -29.34 -30.14 -16.91
N THR A 70 -29.41 -31.48 -16.90
CA THR A 70 -29.92 -32.27 -15.78
C THR A 70 -28.78 -32.97 -15.05
N VAL A 71 -28.71 -32.76 -13.73
CA VAL A 71 -27.70 -33.33 -12.84
C VAL A 71 -28.38 -34.41 -11.96
N PRO A 72 -28.00 -35.68 -12.06
CA PRO A 72 -28.57 -36.75 -11.21
C PRO A 72 -28.09 -36.57 -9.75
N VAL A 73 -28.99 -36.81 -8.80
CA VAL A 73 -28.70 -36.72 -7.36
C VAL A 73 -28.78 -38.11 -6.69
N GLY A 74 -29.48 -39.05 -7.33
CA GLY A 74 -29.50 -40.45 -6.90
C GLY A 74 -30.28 -40.72 -5.62
N GLY A 75 -31.39 -40.04 -5.42
CA GLY A 75 -32.31 -40.32 -4.31
C GLY A 75 -31.85 -39.80 -2.94
N LYS A 76 -30.83 -38.97 -2.90
CA LYS A 76 -30.34 -38.34 -1.63
C LYS A 76 -31.33 -37.29 -1.15
N LYS A 77 -31.43 -37.14 0.17
CA LYS A 77 -32.29 -36.17 0.85
C LYS A 77 -31.42 -35.04 1.40
N PHE A 78 -31.76 -33.80 1.06
CA PHE A 78 -31.11 -32.60 1.54
C PHE A 78 -32.12 -31.58 2.02
N ARG A 79 -31.73 -30.75 3.00
CA ARG A 79 -32.51 -29.60 3.46
C ARG A 79 -32.17 -28.36 2.64
N GLN A 80 -30.90 -28.25 2.24
CA GLN A 80 -30.35 -27.11 1.49
C GLN A 80 -29.44 -27.60 0.38
N LEU A 81 -29.52 -26.96 -0.77
CA LEU A 81 -28.59 -27.10 -1.88
C LEU A 81 -27.75 -25.82 -1.97
N TYR A 82 -26.45 -25.95 -1.94
CA TYR A 82 -25.51 -24.86 -2.09
C TYR A 82 -24.85 -24.90 -3.46
N PHE A 83 -24.90 -23.77 -4.14
CA PHE A 83 -24.30 -23.62 -5.47
C PHE A 83 -23.07 -22.73 -5.39
N LEU A 84 -21.95 -23.18 -5.92
CA LEU A 84 -20.79 -22.37 -6.21
C LEU A 84 -20.88 -21.97 -7.68
N HIS A 85 -21.23 -20.73 -7.96
CA HIS A 85 -21.60 -20.29 -9.30
C HIS A 85 -21.29 -18.79 -9.54
N ALA A 86 -21.45 -18.36 -10.79
CA ALA A 86 -21.38 -16.96 -11.19
C ALA A 86 -22.15 -16.76 -12.50
N ASP A 87 -22.43 -15.50 -12.84
CA ASP A 87 -22.89 -15.15 -14.17
C ASP A 87 -21.92 -14.20 -14.90
N ALA A 88 -22.07 -14.13 -16.21
CA ALA A 88 -21.37 -13.17 -17.06
C ALA A 88 -22.38 -12.45 -17.95
N TRP A 89 -22.07 -11.15 -18.22
CA TRP A 89 -22.97 -10.24 -18.96
C TRP A 89 -24.36 -10.13 -18.36
N PRO A 90 -24.48 -9.78 -17.07
CA PRO A 90 -25.75 -9.74 -16.36
C PRO A 90 -26.66 -8.63 -16.88
N MET A 91 -27.97 -8.92 -16.90
CA MET A 91 -29.02 -8.01 -17.35
C MET A 91 -29.99 -7.54 -16.25
N LYS A 92 -29.64 -7.74 -14.97
CA LYS A 92 -30.51 -7.45 -13.81
C LYS A 92 -31.88 -8.16 -13.89
N LYS A 93 -31.89 -9.40 -14.35
CA LYS A 93 -33.11 -10.23 -14.58
C LYS A 93 -32.87 -11.64 -14.06
N GLU A 94 -33.87 -12.49 -14.26
CA GLU A 94 -33.74 -13.92 -14.02
C GLU A 94 -32.62 -14.51 -14.90
N VAL A 95 -31.61 -15.12 -14.28
CA VAL A 95 -30.50 -15.81 -14.93
C VAL A 95 -30.90 -17.19 -15.40
N GLY A 96 -31.67 -17.88 -14.57
CA GLY A 96 -32.13 -19.22 -14.84
C GLY A 96 -33.02 -19.78 -13.74
N LYS A 97 -33.33 -21.07 -13.86
CA LYS A 97 -34.18 -21.80 -12.90
C LYS A 97 -33.54 -23.11 -12.48
N ILE A 98 -33.71 -23.47 -11.23
CA ILE A 98 -33.38 -24.77 -10.65
C ILE A 98 -34.74 -25.52 -10.45
N LYS A 99 -34.97 -26.61 -11.20
CA LYS A 99 -36.08 -27.52 -10.93
C LYS A 99 -35.51 -28.69 -10.13
N ILE A 100 -36.01 -28.85 -8.91
CA ILE A 100 -35.64 -29.96 -8.02
C ILE A 100 -36.69 -31.07 -8.30
N ASN A 101 -36.27 -32.17 -8.93
CA ASN A 101 -37.12 -33.29 -9.24
C ASN A 101 -37.00 -34.34 -8.13
N TYR A 102 -38.11 -34.71 -7.52
CA TYR A 102 -38.19 -35.73 -6.47
C TYR A 102 -38.62 -37.08 -7.03
N GLN A 103 -38.22 -38.15 -6.34
CA GLN A 103 -38.54 -39.51 -6.76
C GLN A 103 -40.05 -39.82 -6.71
N ASP A 104 -40.81 -39.06 -5.97
CA ASP A 104 -42.30 -39.19 -5.93
C ASP A 104 -42.99 -38.55 -7.16
N GLY A 105 -42.24 -38.07 -8.13
CA GLY A 105 -42.71 -37.36 -9.33
C GLY A 105 -43.07 -35.90 -9.12
N SER A 106 -43.02 -35.40 -7.90
CA SER A 106 -43.20 -33.98 -7.61
C SER A 106 -41.93 -33.15 -7.91
N SER A 107 -42.08 -31.85 -8.03
CA SER A 107 -40.92 -30.99 -8.24
C SER A 107 -41.12 -29.60 -7.63
N ASP A 108 -40.02 -28.97 -7.18
CA ASP A 108 -39.97 -27.57 -6.81
C ASP A 108 -39.25 -26.79 -7.91
N LEU A 109 -39.69 -25.56 -8.19
CA LEU A 109 -39.09 -24.67 -9.17
C LEU A 109 -38.59 -23.38 -8.49
N VAL A 110 -37.28 -23.16 -8.53
CA VAL A 110 -36.64 -22.04 -7.86
C VAL A 110 -35.98 -21.14 -8.92
N PRO A 111 -36.36 -19.85 -9.04
CA PRO A 111 -35.69 -18.91 -9.92
C PRO A 111 -34.32 -18.51 -9.32
N VAL A 112 -33.39 -18.22 -10.20
CA VAL A 112 -32.08 -17.64 -9.87
C VAL A 112 -32.00 -16.26 -10.52
N VAL A 113 -31.87 -15.23 -9.72
CA VAL A 113 -31.94 -13.83 -10.16
C VAL A 113 -30.59 -13.11 -9.98
N ASP A 114 -30.15 -12.42 -11.04
CA ASP A 114 -28.95 -11.57 -11.00
C ASP A 114 -29.10 -10.50 -9.93
N ARG A 115 -27.98 -10.25 -9.19
CA ARG A 115 -27.87 -9.33 -8.03
C ARG A 115 -28.79 -9.68 -6.86
N GLN A 116 -29.37 -10.86 -6.87
CA GLN A 116 -30.11 -11.39 -5.75
C GLN A 116 -29.54 -12.76 -5.31
N ASP A 117 -29.45 -13.71 -6.23
CA ASP A 117 -29.03 -15.09 -5.97
C ASP A 117 -27.67 -15.43 -6.57
N VAL A 118 -27.17 -14.63 -7.48
CA VAL A 118 -25.88 -14.71 -8.17
C VAL A 118 -25.53 -13.32 -8.67
N ALA A 119 -24.29 -13.07 -9.04
CA ALA A 119 -23.92 -11.83 -9.73
C ALA A 119 -22.71 -12.03 -10.64
N ASN A 120 -22.32 -10.95 -11.32
CA ASN A 120 -21.20 -10.93 -12.25
C ASN A 120 -19.93 -11.48 -11.61
N TRP A 121 -19.26 -12.37 -12.33
CA TRP A 121 -17.97 -12.91 -11.90
C TRP A 121 -16.82 -11.88 -11.90
N TRP A 122 -16.99 -10.79 -12.67
CA TRP A 122 -16.07 -9.66 -12.66
C TRP A 122 -16.47 -8.67 -11.56
N GLU A 123 -15.48 -8.20 -10.81
CA GLU A 123 -15.68 -7.27 -9.70
C GLU A 123 -16.73 -7.78 -8.69
N PRO A 124 -16.51 -8.96 -8.11
CA PRO A 124 -17.53 -9.67 -7.35
C PRO A 124 -17.93 -8.89 -6.10
N LYS A 125 -19.26 -8.85 -5.86
CA LYS A 125 -19.86 -8.25 -4.65
C LYS A 125 -20.93 -9.20 -4.12
N SER A 126 -20.92 -9.45 -2.81
CA SER A 126 -21.98 -10.23 -2.17
C SER A 126 -23.34 -9.55 -2.41
N VAL A 127 -24.35 -10.35 -2.67
CA VAL A 127 -25.71 -9.90 -2.93
C VAL A 127 -26.67 -10.57 -1.95
N ARG A 128 -27.97 -10.24 -2.03
CA ARG A 128 -28.97 -10.60 -1.01
C ARG A 128 -28.94 -12.05 -0.55
N ASN A 129 -28.88 -13.00 -1.49
CA ASN A 129 -28.93 -14.45 -1.20
C ASN A 129 -27.61 -15.16 -1.56
N ALA A 130 -26.57 -14.41 -1.95
CA ALA A 130 -25.31 -14.98 -2.38
C ALA A 130 -24.11 -14.21 -1.80
N ALA A 131 -23.20 -14.91 -1.17
CA ALA A 131 -21.94 -14.38 -0.68
C ALA A 131 -20.82 -14.71 -1.66
N VAL A 132 -19.82 -13.82 -1.78
CA VAL A 132 -18.60 -14.11 -2.53
C VAL A 132 -17.83 -15.18 -1.77
N ALA A 133 -17.73 -16.37 -2.34
CA ALA A 133 -17.12 -17.55 -1.72
C ALA A 133 -15.67 -17.76 -2.11
N TRP A 134 -15.32 -17.42 -3.34
CA TRP A 134 -13.98 -17.49 -3.86
C TRP A 134 -13.64 -16.20 -4.61
N GLN A 135 -12.42 -15.77 -4.50
CA GLN A 135 -11.87 -14.64 -5.24
C GLN A 135 -10.55 -15.02 -5.89
N GLY A 136 -10.38 -14.55 -7.09
CA GLY A 136 -9.16 -14.66 -7.88
C GLY A 136 -8.94 -13.43 -8.70
N GLN A 137 -7.98 -13.52 -9.59
CA GLN A 137 -7.69 -12.46 -10.54
C GLN A 137 -7.30 -13.10 -11.86
N ASN A 138 -7.78 -12.54 -12.96
CA ASN A 138 -7.19 -12.77 -14.27
C ASN A 138 -6.40 -11.52 -14.68
N ARG A 139 -6.00 -11.44 -15.93
CA ARG A 139 -5.25 -10.29 -16.46
C ARG A 139 -6.02 -8.97 -16.37
N ASN A 140 -7.32 -9.00 -16.51
CA ASN A 140 -8.14 -7.83 -16.75
C ASN A 140 -9.03 -7.43 -15.57
N ALA A 141 -9.33 -8.35 -14.63
CA ALA A 141 -10.27 -8.08 -13.54
C ALA A 141 -10.04 -8.93 -12.29
N PHE A 142 -10.61 -8.47 -11.18
CA PHE A 142 -10.88 -9.33 -10.04
C PHE A 142 -12.07 -10.22 -10.35
N LEU A 143 -11.95 -11.48 -9.94
CA LEU A 143 -12.92 -12.51 -10.24
C LEU A 143 -13.50 -13.07 -8.94
N GLY A 144 -14.74 -13.53 -9.02
CA GLY A 144 -15.36 -14.24 -7.92
C GLY A 144 -16.36 -15.28 -8.32
N LEU A 145 -16.47 -16.26 -7.43
CA LEU A 145 -17.59 -17.19 -7.42
C LEU A 145 -18.43 -16.95 -6.18
N TYR A 146 -19.72 -17.08 -6.36
CA TYR A 146 -20.71 -16.88 -5.32
C TYR A 146 -21.15 -18.23 -4.77
N ILE A 147 -21.42 -18.26 -3.47
CA ILE A 147 -22.16 -19.32 -2.83
C ILE A 147 -23.60 -18.86 -2.57
N SER A 148 -24.53 -19.58 -3.11
CA SER A 148 -25.96 -19.36 -2.85
C SER A 148 -26.59 -20.62 -2.31
N ARG A 149 -27.66 -20.46 -1.55
CA ARG A 149 -28.40 -21.62 -1.03
C ARG A 149 -29.84 -21.61 -1.51
N PHE A 150 -30.31 -22.78 -1.79
CA PHE A 150 -31.68 -23.01 -2.20
C PHE A 150 -32.31 -24.12 -1.33
N PRO A 151 -33.48 -23.90 -0.72
CA PRO A 151 -34.12 -24.88 0.11
C PRO A 151 -34.64 -26.08 -0.72
N ALA A 152 -34.62 -27.25 -0.12
CA ALA A 152 -35.22 -28.46 -0.66
C ALA A 152 -36.03 -29.19 0.43
N ASP A 153 -37.03 -29.99 0.06
CA ASP A 153 -37.82 -30.76 1.01
C ASP A 153 -37.03 -31.98 1.52
N ILE A 154 -36.50 -31.88 2.73
CA ILE A 154 -35.72 -32.97 3.38
C ILE A 154 -36.49 -34.29 3.51
N ARG A 155 -37.81 -34.26 3.42
CA ARG A 155 -38.65 -35.47 3.53
C ARG A 155 -38.61 -36.27 2.24
N LYS A 156 -38.34 -35.64 1.10
CA LYS A 156 -38.39 -36.20 -0.26
C LYS A 156 -36.99 -36.52 -0.79
N PRO A 157 -36.77 -37.76 -1.33
CA PRO A 157 -35.52 -38.04 -2.03
C PRO A 157 -35.44 -37.26 -3.36
N ILE A 158 -34.34 -36.59 -3.61
CA ILE A 158 -34.12 -35.84 -4.85
C ILE A 158 -33.58 -36.81 -5.91
N GLU A 159 -34.25 -36.96 -7.01
CA GLU A 159 -33.82 -37.76 -8.16
C GLU A 159 -32.77 -36.99 -8.98
N SER A 160 -33.10 -35.76 -9.35
CA SER A 160 -32.22 -34.92 -10.18
C SER A 160 -32.52 -33.43 -9.98
N LEU A 161 -31.54 -32.59 -10.43
CA LEU A 161 -31.71 -31.14 -10.58
C LEU A 161 -31.68 -30.81 -12.06
N THR A 162 -32.71 -30.14 -12.54
CA THR A 162 -32.73 -29.60 -13.91
C THR A 162 -32.45 -28.10 -13.84
N LEU A 163 -31.32 -27.70 -14.41
CA LEU A 163 -30.83 -26.35 -14.46
C LEU A 163 -31.11 -25.77 -15.84
N SER A 164 -31.83 -24.67 -15.94
CA SER A 164 -32.22 -24.06 -17.21
C SER A 164 -31.89 -22.59 -17.24
N SER A 165 -31.35 -22.09 -18.36
CA SER A 165 -31.07 -20.67 -18.60
C SER A 165 -32.33 -19.93 -18.97
N SER A 166 -32.49 -18.71 -18.50
CA SER A 166 -33.49 -17.74 -18.94
C SER A 166 -33.05 -16.91 -20.15
N GLY A 167 -31.82 -17.09 -20.63
CA GLY A 167 -31.27 -16.38 -21.77
C GLY A 167 -30.78 -14.96 -21.49
N ASN A 168 -30.84 -14.48 -20.25
CA ASN A 168 -30.45 -13.10 -19.88
C ASN A 168 -28.96 -12.94 -19.53
N SER A 169 -28.24 -14.03 -19.29
CA SER A 169 -26.81 -14.03 -19.00
C SER A 169 -26.22 -15.42 -19.30
N VAL A 170 -24.92 -15.54 -19.30
CA VAL A 170 -24.24 -16.84 -19.26
C VAL A 170 -24.12 -17.26 -17.81
N TRP A 171 -24.74 -18.36 -17.43
CA TRP A 171 -24.73 -18.88 -16.07
C TRP A 171 -23.77 -20.05 -15.94
N MET A 172 -22.75 -19.89 -15.09
CA MET A 172 -21.75 -20.92 -14.82
C MET A 172 -21.91 -21.46 -13.39
N ILE A 173 -21.93 -22.79 -13.26
CA ILE A 173 -21.98 -23.53 -12.01
C ILE A 173 -20.71 -24.38 -11.91
N ALA A 174 -19.85 -24.03 -10.95
CA ALA A 174 -18.58 -24.71 -10.69
C ALA A 174 -18.78 -25.98 -9.83
N ALA A 175 -19.66 -25.93 -8.83
CA ALA A 175 -19.95 -27.08 -7.97
C ALA A 175 -21.32 -26.92 -7.28
N ILE A 176 -21.88 -28.05 -6.85
CA ILE A 176 -23.13 -28.12 -6.08
C ILE A 176 -22.90 -29.03 -4.88
N SER A 177 -23.32 -28.59 -3.68
CA SER A 177 -23.30 -29.38 -2.45
C SER A 177 -24.68 -29.47 -1.82
N GLY A 178 -25.04 -30.63 -1.32
CA GLY A 178 -26.28 -30.87 -0.55
C GLY A 178 -25.97 -31.02 0.94
N VAL A 179 -26.73 -30.34 1.79
CA VAL A 179 -26.55 -30.34 3.26
C VAL A 179 -27.84 -30.83 3.94
N ARG A 180 -27.71 -31.74 4.90
CA ARG A 180 -28.83 -32.28 5.71
C ARG A 180 -29.06 -31.49 6.99
N ALA A 181 -28.02 -30.89 7.54
CA ALA A 181 -28.05 -30.07 8.76
C ALA A 181 -28.89 -28.79 8.55
N GLU A 182 -29.16 -28.10 9.64
CA GLU A 182 -29.72 -26.75 9.59
C GLU A 182 -28.76 -25.83 8.85
N TYR A 183 -29.25 -24.71 8.36
CA TYR A 183 -28.57 -23.91 7.39
C TYR A 183 -27.22 -23.36 7.91
N ILE A 184 -26.22 -23.30 7.04
CA ILE A 184 -24.96 -22.66 7.28
C ILE A 184 -25.15 -21.16 6.95
N PRO A 185 -25.02 -20.26 7.94
CA PRO A 185 -25.26 -18.83 7.70
C PRO A 185 -24.20 -18.27 6.76
N PHE A 186 -24.62 -17.48 5.78
CA PHE A 186 -23.73 -16.62 5.03
C PHE A 186 -23.46 -15.32 5.79
N PRO A 187 -22.31 -14.68 5.56
CA PRO A 187 -22.17 -13.27 5.91
C PRO A 187 -23.32 -12.52 5.21
N GLU A 188 -24.13 -11.78 5.97
CA GLU A 188 -25.25 -11.06 5.36
C GLU A 188 -24.74 -10.05 4.32
N PRO A 189 -25.37 -9.98 3.15
CA PRO A 189 -25.13 -8.90 2.20
C PRO A 189 -25.69 -7.60 2.76
N ASP A 190 -25.24 -6.46 2.21
CA ASP A 190 -25.71 -5.14 2.61
C ASP A 190 -27.25 -5.05 2.60
N ALA A 191 -27.84 -5.28 3.74
CA ALA A 191 -29.17 -4.77 4.02
C ALA A 191 -29.07 -3.24 4.10
N GLU A 192 -30.02 -2.52 3.50
CA GLU A 192 -30.20 -1.08 3.72
C GLU A 192 -29.99 -0.80 5.21
N ALA A 193 -29.21 0.23 5.51
CA ALA A 193 -28.72 0.55 6.84
C ALA A 193 -29.85 0.52 7.89
N VAL A 194 -30.06 -0.63 8.48
CA VAL A 194 -30.73 -0.71 9.76
C VAL A 194 -29.70 -0.21 10.77
N GLU A 195 -30.05 0.82 11.54
CA GLU A 195 -29.26 1.23 12.70
C GLU A 195 -28.96 -0.01 13.54
N VAL A 196 -27.76 -0.53 13.39
CA VAL A 196 -27.31 -1.61 14.26
C VAL A 196 -27.07 -0.96 15.60
N PRO A 197 -27.76 -1.40 16.67
CA PRO A 197 -27.53 -0.86 17.99
C PRO A 197 -26.04 -0.93 18.29
N VAL A 198 -25.51 0.12 18.92
CA VAL A 198 -24.11 0.20 19.38
C VAL A 198 -23.74 -1.14 19.98
N VAL A 199 -22.97 -1.94 19.26
CA VAL A 199 -22.48 -3.21 19.78
C VAL A 199 -21.59 -2.81 20.95
N MET A 200 -22.00 -3.20 22.15
CA MET A 200 -21.17 -3.01 23.34
C MET A 200 -19.77 -3.52 23.02
N ALA A 201 -18.76 -2.73 23.31
CA ALA A 201 -17.39 -3.08 23.03
C ALA A 201 -17.13 -4.54 23.46
N PRO A 202 -16.59 -5.41 22.59
CA PRO A 202 -16.23 -6.76 22.97
C PRO A 202 -15.43 -6.74 24.28
N ARG A 203 -15.49 -7.78 25.09
CA ARG A 203 -14.86 -7.81 26.43
C ARG A 203 -13.41 -7.31 26.47
N ASP A 204 -12.69 -7.50 25.35
CA ASP A 204 -11.27 -7.13 25.18
C ASP A 204 -11.07 -5.72 24.60
N TRP A 205 -12.13 -4.96 24.38
CA TRP A 205 -12.12 -3.63 23.81
C TRP A 205 -12.81 -2.64 24.74
N GLN A 206 -12.47 -1.39 24.61
CA GLN A 206 -13.16 -0.29 25.29
C GLN A 206 -13.33 0.89 24.37
N GLU A 207 -14.34 1.69 24.65
CA GLU A 207 -14.55 2.94 23.95
C GLU A 207 -13.36 3.88 24.15
N PHE A 208 -12.98 4.52 23.07
CA PHE A 208 -11.86 5.43 23.03
C PHE A 208 -12.22 6.66 22.19
N THR A 209 -12.23 7.80 22.82
CA THR A 209 -12.54 9.06 22.13
C THR A 209 -11.28 9.85 21.88
N MET A 210 -11.05 10.19 20.62
CA MET A 210 -10.04 11.16 20.27
C MET A 210 -10.57 12.57 20.47
N THR A 211 -10.03 13.34 21.43
CA THR A 211 -10.44 14.73 21.69
C THR A 211 -9.82 15.73 20.70
N VAL A 212 -10.43 16.88 20.55
CA VAL A 212 -9.97 17.99 19.70
C VAL A 212 -8.52 18.42 19.96
N GLU A 213 -8.12 18.41 21.23
CA GLU A 213 -6.80 18.85 21.68
C GLU A 213 -5.65 18.05 21.08
N ARG A 214 -5.92 16.85 20.57
CA ARG A 214 -4.92 15.95 19.96
C ARG A 214 -4.34 16.42 18.65
N LYS A 215 -4.95 17.40 18.05
CA LYS A 215 -4.51 17.97 16.78
C LYS A 215 -3.64 19.19 16.99
N ARG A 216 -3.31 19.48 18.21
CA ARG A 216 -2.42 20.58 18.56
C ARG A 216 -1.18 20.05 19.25
N ARG A 217 -0.04 20.60 18.87
CA ARG A 217 1.21 20.38 19.56
C ARG A 217 1.07 20.76 21.04
N VAL A 218 1.46 19.86 21.93
CA VAL A 218 1.67 20.17 23.34
C VAL A 218 3.15 20.47 23.53
N ALA A 219 3.50 21.74 23.44
CA ALA A 219 4.90 22.19 23.48
C ALA A 219 5.59 21.73 24.78
N GLY A 220 6.79 21.18 24.63
CA GLY A 220 7.61 20.67 25.74
C GLY A 220 7.16 19.34 26.33
N SER A 221 6.08 18.74 25.83
CA SER A 221 5.71 17.37 26.22
C SER A 221 6.76 16.34 25.79
N THR A 222 6.72 15.16 26.39
CA THR A 222 7.61 14.05 26.01
C THR A 222 7.35 13.53 24.59
N LEU A 223 6.20 13.84 23.97
CA LEU A 223 5.89 13.52 22.59
C LEU A 223 6.12 14.68 21.61
N ASP A 224 6.68 15.79 22.06
CA ASP A 224 7.08 16.92 21.20
C ASP A 224 8.54 16.76 20.74
N PHE A 225 8.71 16.26 19.53
CA PHE A 225 10.03 16.01 18.94
C PHE A 225 10.54 17.17 18.08
N SER A 226 9.92 18.34 18.19
CA SER A 226 10.37 19.54 17.48
C SER A 226 11.81 19.98 17.82
N PHE A 227 12.36 19.51 18.96
CA PHE A 227 13.76 19.74 19.33
C PHE A 227 14.77 19.08 18.38
N LEU A 228 14.34 18.13 17.53
CA LEU A 228 15.17 17.51 16.50
C LEU A 228 15.27 18.35 15.22
N LEU A 229 14.48 19.41 15.10
CA LEU A 229 14.42 20.22 13.88
C LEU A 229 15.41 21.38 13.94
N ASP A 230 16.02 21.66 12.81
CA ASP A 230 17.03 22.70 12.63
C ASP A 230 16.46 23.87 11.79
N ALA A 231 15.64 24.70 12.41
CA ALA A 231 14.96 25.82 11.78
C ALA A 231 15.89 27.03 11.49
N PRO A 232 15.57 27.85 10.46
CA PRO A 232 14.59 27.60 9.40
C PRO A 232 15.11 26.64 8.33
N ALA A 233 14.21 25.97 7.60
CA ALA A 233 14.62 25.18 6.46
C ALA A 233 15.24 26.04 5.35
N GLY A 234 16.21 25.47 4.63
CA GLY A 234 16.92 26.15 3.54
C GLY A 234 18.16 26.96 3.96
N LYS A 235 18.44 27.10 5.26
CA LYS A 235 19.58 27.89 5.74
C LYS A 235 20.98 27.38 5.32
N TYR A 236 21.05 26.12 4.87
CA TYR A 236 22.29 25.51 4.39
C TYR A 236 22.40 25.45 2.87
N GLY A 237 21.60 26.23 2.15
CA GLY A 237 21.57 26.23 0.69
C GLY A 237 20.76 25.08 0.11
N PHE A 238 20.87 24.91 -1.21
CA PHE A 238 20.12 23.92 -1.95
C PHE A 238 20.57 22.49 -1.64
N VAL A 239 19.63 21.56 -1.76
CA VAL A 239 19.93 20.12 -1.75
C VAL A 239 20.59 19.73 -3.06
N LYS A 240 21.63 18.89 -2.97
CA LYS A 240 22.34 18.29 -4.10
C LYS A 240 22.44 16.78 -3.91
N SER A 241 22.48 16.05 -5.02
CA SER A 241 22.82 14.62 -5.02
C SER A 241 24.34 14.47 -5.03
N GLU A 242 24.88 13.74 -4.05
CA GLU A 242 26.31 13.42 -3.94
C GLU A 242 26.45 11.92 -3.63
N GLY A 243 26.77 11.14 -4.66
CA GLY A 243 26.75 9.69 -4.56
C GLY A 243 25.36 9.21 -4.12
N GLU A 244 25.31 8.35 -3.10
CA GLU A 244 24.08 7.80 -2.56
C GLU A 244 23.33 8.71 -1.58
N ASN A 245 23.80 9.93 -1.35
CA ASN A 245 23.26 10.84 -0.35
C ASN A 245 22.73 12.13 -0.97
N PHE A 246 21.78 12.73 -0.31
CA PHE A 246 21.57 14.16 -0.40
C PHE A 246 22.53 14.89 0.56
N VAL A 247 23.02 16.03 0.12
CA VAL A 247 23.81 16.97 0.93
C VAL A 247 23.29 18.39 0.71
N PHE A 248 23.55 19.28 1.64
CA PHE A 248 23.30 20.70 1.42
C PHE A 248 24.51 21.37 0.74
N GLU A 249 24.24 22.34 -0.13
CA GLU A 249 25.25 23.08 -0.88
C GLU A 249 26.36 23.67 0.01
N ASN A 250 25.98 24.18 1.18
CA ASN A 250 26.91 24.77 2.14
C ASN A 250 27.40 23.78 3.22
N ARG A 251 27.11 22.49 3.05
CA ARG A 251 27.57 21.37 3.90
C ARG A 251 27.89 20.13 3.05
N PRO A 252 28.83 20.25 2.10
CA PRO A 252 29.25 19.13 1.24
C PRO A 252 29.79 17.97 2.09
N GLY A 253 29.56 16.74 1.65
CA GLY A 253 30.03 15.53 2.32
C GLY A 253 29.26 15.17 3.61
N ILE A 254 28.32 16.02 4.07
CA ILE A 254 27.48 15.72 5.25
C ILE A 254 26.10 15.24 4.77
N PRO A 255 25.81 13.93 4.90
CA PRO A 255 24.51 13.39 4.47
C PRO A 255 23.34 14.03 5.22
N VAL A 256 22.28 14.34 4.49
CA VAL A 256 21.01 14.78 5.06
C VAL A 256 19.93 13.73 4.82
N ARG A 257 19.08 13.51 5.84
CA ARG A 257 17.91 12.62 5.77
C ARG A 257 16.64 13.44 5.91
N PHE A 258 15.64 13.09 5.11
CA PHE A 258 14.31 13.67 5.19
C PHE A 258 13.33 12.66 5.76
N ASN A 259 12.58 13.05 6.78
CA ASN A 259 11.49 12.29 7.38
C ASN A 259 10.24 13.16 7.40
N GLY A 260 9.17 12.71 6.79
CA GLY A 260 8.00 13.55 6.66
C GLY A 260 6.71 12.81 6.34
N GLY A 261 5.74 13.59 5.92
CA GLY A 261 4.44 13.09 5.53
C GLY A 261 3.88 13.80 4.30
N ASN A 262 3.01 13.08 3.60
CA ASN A 262 2.27 13.63 2.48
C ASN A 262 1.14 14.53 2.97
N LEU A 263 1.06 15.71 2.39
CA LEU A 263 -0.04 16.66 2.50
C LEU A 263 -0.82 16.63 1.19
N CYS A 264 -1.99 16.00 1.23
CA CYS A 264 -2.70 15.60 0.01
C CYS A 264 -3.86 16.52 -0.33
N ASN A 265 -4.20 16.55 -1.61
CA ASN A 265 -5.38 17.24 -2.16
C ASN A 265 -5.40 18.76 -1.89
N ASP A 266 -6.47 19.25 -1.28
CA ASP A 266 -6.74 20.65 -1.08
C ASP A 266 -6.04 21.30 0.15
N ILE A 267 -5.24 20.51 0.90
CA ILE A 267 -4.52 21.03 2.06
C ILE A 267 -3.57 22.17 1.67
N ALA A 268 -2.77 21.97 0.63
CA ALA A 268 -1.80 22.95 0.19
C ALA A 268 -2.43 24.19 -0.44
N THR A 269 -3.67 24.09 -0.91
CA THR A 269 -4.31 25.09 -1.76
C THR A 269 -5.51 25.78 -1.13
N ARG A 270 -6.06 25.22 -0.03
CA ARG A 270 -7.29 25.75 0.60
C ARG A 270 -7.19 26.00 2.09
N TYR A 271 -6.14 25.55 2.76
CA TYR A 271 -5.96 25.86 4.17
C TYR A 271 -5.77 27.37 4.34
N THR A 272 -6.44 27.91 5.35
CA THR A 272 -6.19 29.27 5.81
C THR A 272 -4.79 29.36 6.43
N HIS A 273 -4.26 30.57 6.57
CA HIS A 273 -2.96 30.80 7.20
C HIS A 273 -2.90 30.21 8.62
N GLN A 274 -3.98 30.35 9.40
CA GLN A 274 -4.06 29.77 10.74
C GLN A 274 -4.01 28.24 10.71
N GLU A 275 -4.73 27.59 9.77
CA GLU A 275 -4.73 26.14 9.61
C GLU A 275 -3.35 25.64 9.18
N ALA A 276 -2.68 26.37 8.29
CA ALA A 276 -1.31 26.04 7.87
C ALA A 276 -0.31 26.15 9.01
N ASP A 277 -0.41 27.16 9.88
CA ASP A 277 0.44 27.29 11.07
C ASP A 277 0.24 26.14 12.06
N ILE A 278 -1.00 25.77 12.33
CA ILE A 278 -1.32 24.67 13.25
C ILE A 278 -0.82 23.34 12.67
N LEU A 279 -0.99 23.10 11.36
CA LEU A 279 -0.50 21.91 10.69
C LEU A 279 1.02 21.82 10.75
N ALA A 280 1.73 22.92 10.48
CA ALA A 280 3.18 22.96 10.53
C ALA A 280 3.72 22.74 11.96
N ASP A 281 3.07 23.31 13.00
CA ASP A 281 3.39 23.04 14.39
C ASP A 281 3.17 21.58 14.77
N LEU A 282 2.09 20.98 14.28
CA LEU A 282 1.79 19.59 14.53
C LEU A 282 2.84 18.69 13.87
N MET A 283 3.19 18.91 12.59
CA MET A 283 4.25 18.17 11.90
C MET A 283 5.59 18.29 12.62
N ALA A 284 5.93 19.48 13.09
CA ALA A 284 7.14 19.69 13.88
C ALA A 284 7.14 18.82 15.15
N SER A 285 6.00 18.65 15.82
CA SER A 285 5.91 17.81 17.02
C SER A 285 6.18 16.32 16.78
N TYR A 286 6.09 15.84 15.54
CA TYR A 286 6.52 14.49 15.17
C TYR A 286 8.02 14.38 14.89
N GLY A 287 8.71 15.51 14.85
CA GLY A 287 10.10 15.60 14.39
C GLY A 287 10.21 15.45 12.87
N PHE A 288 9.15 15.77 12.13
CA PHE A 288 9.18 15.78 10.67
C PHE A 288 9.95 17.01 10.19
N ASN A 289 11.04 16.79 9.46
CA ASN A 289 11.81 17.83 8.81
C ASN A 289 11.45 18.00 7.33
N ALA A 290 10.45 17.28 6.83
CA ALA A 290 10.00 17.38 5.44
C ALA A 290 8.48 17.19 5.30
N ALA A 291 7.92 17.78 4.25
CA ALA A 291 6.55 17.60 3.79
C ALA A 291 6.55 17.38 2.28
N ARG A 292 5.80 16.40 1.79
CA ARG A 292 5.53 16.23 0.37
C ARG A 292 4.15 16.79 0.04
N LEU A 293 4.09 17.78 -0.83
CA LEU A 293 2.83 18.27 -1.37
C LEU A 293 2.40 17.35 -2.51
N HIS A 294 1.23 16.73 -2.36
CA HIS A 294 0.79 15.65 -3.22
C HIS A 294 -0.70 15.77 -3.58
N HIS A 295 -1.08 15.38 -4.79
CA HIS A 295 -2.44 15.51 -5.35
C HIS A 295 -3.01 16.94 -5.32
N PHE A 296 -2.18 17.94 -5.14
CA PHE A 296 -2.60 19.35 -5.07
C PHE A 296 -2.79 19.98 -6.46
N ASP A 297 -2.20 19.41 -7.49
CA ASP A 297 -2.20 19.89 -8.88
C ASP A 297 -3.61 19.98 -9.45
N ALA A 298 -4.50 19.05 -9.10
CA ALA A 298 -5.90 19.07 -9.52
C ALA A 298 -6.70 20.25 -8.97
N ASP A 299 -6.29 20.78 -7.81
CA ASP A 299 -6.95 21.90 -7.15
C ASP A 299 -6.22 23.23 -7.40
N LEU A 300 -4.90 23.20 -7.60
CA LEU A 300 -4.10 24.40 -7.86
C LEU A 300 -4.29 24.95 -9.26
N VAL A 301 -4.55 24.11 -10.26
CA VAL A 301 -4.74 24.55 -11.65
C VAL A 301 -5.95 25.48 -11.79
N ASP A 302 -5.81 26.56 -12.56
CA ASP A 302 -6.93 27.40 -12.95
C ASP A 302 -7.81 26.66 -13.96
N ALA A 303 -8.91 26.11 -13.49
CA ALA A 303 -9.83 25.31 -14.32
C ALA A 303 -10.58 26.14 -15.38
N SER A 304 -10.50 27.47 -15.37
CA SER A 304 -11.06 28.34 -16.38
C SER A 304 -10.14 28.52 -17.60
N LYS A 305 -8.87 28.09 -17.48
CA LYS A 305 -7.85 28.15 -18.51
C LYS A 305 -7.54 26.74 -19.03
N THR A 306 -6.93 26.69 -20.20
CA THR A 306 -6.56 25.42 -20.87
C THR A 306 -5.05 25.24 -21.05
N ASP A 307 -4.26 26.19 -20.58
CA ASP A 307 -2.81 26.24 -20.75
C ASP A 307 -2.02 25.66 -19.59
N GLY A 308 -2.71 25.18 -18.53
CA GLY A 308 -2.08 24.65 -17.33
C GLY A 308 -1.69 25.73 -16.30
N SER A 309 -2.01 27.00 -16.50
CA SER A 309 -1.74 28.06 -15.52
C SER A 309 -2.39 27.79 -14.17
N VAL A 310 -1.75 28.24 -13.09
CA VAL A 310 -2.27 28.05 -11.72
C VAL A 310 -3.23 29.18 -11.31
N ASP A 311 -4.13 28.86 -10.39
CA ASP A 311 -5.03 29.80 -9.74
C ASP A 311 -4.25 30.68 -8.73
N PRO A 312 -4.22 32.02 -8.88
CA PRO A 312 -3.41 32.87 -8.02
C PRO A 312 -3.80 32.83 -6.53
N LYS A 313 -5.09 32.69 -6.23
CA LYS A 313 -5.58 32.61 -4.84
C LYS A 313 -5.14 31.31 -4.17
N ARG A 314 -5.15 30.22 -4.92
CA ARG A 314 -4.69 28.93 -4.41
C ARG A 314 -3.18 28.88 -4.28
N LEU A 315 -2.46 29.55 -5.19
CA LEU A 315 -1.03 29.73 -5.10
C LEU A 315 -0.63 30.52 -3.84
N ASP A 316 -1.41 31.53 -3.45
CA ASP A 316 -1.16 32.29 -2.22
C ASP A 316 -1.23 31.40 -0.97
N ASN A 317 -2.25 30.54 -0.85
CA ASN A 317 -2.35 29.57 0.24
C ASN A 317 -1.17 28.57 0.26
N LEU A 318 -0.75 28.09 -0.91
CA LEU A 318 0.42 27.21 -1.04
C LEU A 318 1.69 27.93 -0.59
N HIS A 319 1.87 29.16 -1.02
CA HIS A 319 2.99 30.02 -0.62
C HIS A 319 3.05 30.20 0.90
N TYR A 320 1.89 30.47 1.54
CA TYR A 320 1.85 30.60 2.99
C TYR A 320 2.18 29.29 3.71
N LEU A 321 1.63 28.15 3.25
CA LEU A 321 1.94 26.84 3.82
C LEU A 321 3.43 26.53 3.75
N VAL A 322 4.08 26.76 2.60
CA VAL A 322 5.53 26.58 2.44
C VAL A 322 6.31 27.48 3.41
N ALA A 323 5.91 28.74 3.58
CA ALA A 323 6.54 29.67 4.54
C ALA A 323 6.35 29.19 5.99
N ALA A 324 5.18 28.72 6.36
CA ALA A 324 4.89 28.19 7.69
C ALA A 324 5.72 26.94 8.01
N LEU A 325 5.87 26.03 7.06
CA LEU A 325 6.73 24.84 7.16
C LEU A 325 8.21 25.25 7.29
N LYS A 326 8.69 26.09 6.38
CA LYS A 326 10.08 26.62 6.37
C LYS A 326 10.47 27.21 7.70
N LYS A 327 9.61 28.08 8.28
CA LYS A 327 9.85 28.72 9.59
C LYS A 327 10.12 27.70 10.71
N ARG A 328 9.56 26.50 10.61
CA ARG A 328 9.70 25.42 11.61
C ARG A 328 10.81 24.40 11.30
N GLY A 329 11.59 24.63 10.26
CA GLY A 329 12.66 23.74 9.84
C GLY A 329 12.18 22.56 9.00
N ILE A 330 10.98 22.67 8.42
CA ILE A 330 10.38 21.63 7.59
C ILE A 330 10.57 22.01 6.11
N TYR A 331 11.30 21.16 5.40
CA TYR A 331 11.56 21.28 3.97
C TYR A 331 10.33 20.80 3.17
N THR A 332 10.23 21.22 1.93
CA THR A 332 9.15 20.83 1.03
C THR A 332 9.67 20.06 -0.17
N THR A 333 8.99 19.02 -0.59
CA THR A 333 9.14 18.36 -1.89
C THR A 333 7.80 18.35 -2.61
N ILE A 334 7.81 18.36 -3.94
CA ILE A 334 6.59 18.44 -4.76
C ILE A 334 6.66 17.47 -5.93
N ASP A 335 5.48 17.06 -6.41
CA ASP A 335 5.31 16.47 -7.73
C ASP A 335 4.65 17.46 -8.67
N LEU A 336 5.15 17.57 -9.89
CA LEU A 336 4.57 18.50 -10.87
C LEU A 336 3.23 18.01 -11.41
N TYR A 337 3.12 16.69 -11.58
CA TYR A 337 1.86 16.08 -11.99
C TYR A 337 1.51 14.87 -11.11
N THR A 338 0.28 14.84 -10.63
CA THR A 338 -0.24 13.69 -9.89
C THR A 338 -1.58 13.20 -10.44
N CYS A 339 -2.61 14.03 -10.47
CA CYS A 339 -3.97 13.57 -10.79
C CYS A 339 -4.87 14.59 -11.50
N ARG A 340 -4.38 15.74 -11.92
CA ARG A 340 -5.23 16.75 -12.57
C ARG A 340 -5.76 16.28 -13.92
N THR A 341 -7.04 16.56 -14.18
CA THR A 341 -7.72 16.34 -15.47
C THR A 341 -8.28 17.65 -16.06
N LYS A 342 -7.97 18.78 -15.40
CA LYS A 342 -8.39 20.13 -15.80
C LYS A 342 -7.18 20.95 -16.21
N GLY A 343 -7.43 22.12 -16.81
CA GLY A 343 -6.37 23.00 -17.29
C GLY A 343 -5.76 22.52 -18.62
N PHE A 344 -6.48 21.73 -19.39
CA PHE A 344 -6.13 21.24 -20.73
C PHE A 344 -7.16 21.70 -21.76
N PRO A 345 -6.79 21.79 -23.05
CA PRO A 345 -7.76 22.08 -24.11
C PRO A 345 -8.85 21.03 -24.26
N GLU A 346 -8.56 19.80 -23.90
CA GLU A 346 -9.42 18.62 -24.03
C GLU A 346 -9.97 18.16 -22.68
N LYS A 347 -11.04 17.37 -22.71
CA LYS A 347 -11.58 16.70 -21.54
C LYS A 347 -11.02 15.30 -21.45
N PHE A 348 -10.61 14.89 -20.25
CA PHE A 348 -10.07 13.56 -19.96
C PHE A 348 -10.98 12.78 -19.01
N ASN A 349 -11.07 11.46 -19.21
CA ASN A 349 -11.86 10.56 -18.39
C ASN A 349 -11.17 10.21 -17.04
N GLY A 350 -9.88 10.51 -16.91
CA GLY A 350 -9.14 10.28 -15.69
C GLY A 350 -7.65 10.60 -15.81
N MET A 351 -6.95 10.56 -14.70
CA MET A 351 -5.53 10.91 -14.61
C MET A 351 -4.62 9.98 -15.45
N PHE A 352 -5.00 8.73 -15.63
CA PHE A 352 -4.20 7.76 -16.40
C PHE A 352 -4.17 8.07 -17.89
N GLU A 353 -5.29 8.54 -18.44
CA GLU A 353 -5.33 9.03 -19.82
C GLU A 353 -4.38 10.23 -19.99
N VAL A 354 -4.39 11.18 -19.05
CA VAL A 354 -3.48 12.32 -19.09
C VAL A 354 -2.02 11.88 -18.97
N LYS A 355 -1.68 10.99 -18.03
CA LYS A 355 -0.32 10.45 -17.88
C LYS A 355 0.15 9.79 -19.18
N SER A 356 -0.70 8.95 -19.78
CA SER A 356 -0.40 8.29 -21.05
C SER A 356 -0.13 9.31 -22.16
N ARG A 357 -0.98 10.34 -22.29
CA ARG A 357 -0.80 11.41 -23.28
C ARG A 357 0.49 12.20 -23.05
N MET A 358 0.84 12.51 -21.80
CA MET A 358 2.09 13.22 -21.48
C MET A 358 3.33 12.49 -21.98
N MET A 359 3.32 11.17 -21.98
CA MET A 359 4.47 10.38 -22.46
C MET A 359 4.74 10.56 -23.97
N PHE A 360 3.72 10.79 -24.79
CA PHE A 360 3.86 10.81 -26.24
C PHE A 360 3.53 12.15 -26.89
N ASP A 361 2.77 13.02 -26.24
CA ASP A 361 2.33 14.30 -26.77
C ASP A 361 3.12 15.47 -26.19
N LYS A 362 3.88 16.14 -27.02
CA LYS A 362 4.67 17.32 -26.59
C LYS A 362 3.77 18.43 -26.04
N SER A 363 2.59 18.66 -26.65
CA SER A 363 1.65 19.69 -26.17
C SER A 363 1.19 19.48 -24.72
N MET A 364 1.04 18.21 -24.30
CA MET A 364 0.71 17.85 -22.93
C MET A 364 1.87 18.16 -21.98
N ARG A 365 3.11 17.91 -22.39
CA ARG A 365 4.32 18.26 -21.63
C ARG A 365 4.53 19.78 -21.57
N ASP A 366 4.27 20.49 -22.65
CA ASP A 366 4.33 21.97 -22.68
C ASP A 366 3.31 22.56 -21.67
N ASN A 367 2.11 22.00 -21.58
CA ASN A 367 1.11 22.35 -20.59
C ASN A 367 1.61 22.08 -19.15
N LEU A 368 2.27 20.94 -18.90
CA LEU A 368 2.89 20.65 -17.62
C LEU A 368 4.02 21.62 -17.28
N MET A 369 4.85 21.98 -18.25
CA MET A 369 5.92 22.95 -18.04
C MET A 369 5.37 24.37 -17.78
N ASN A 370 4.22 24.74 -18.38
CA ASN A 370 3.56 25.98 -18.04
C ASN A 370 2.97 25.97 -16.62
N PHE A 371 2.40 24.85 -16.19
CA PHE A 371 1.98 24.67 -14.78
C PHE A 371 3.18 24.83 -13.84
N ALA A 372 4.30 24.18 -14.11
CA ALA A 372 5.52 24.32 -13.33
C ALA A 372 6.02 25.77 -13.30
N ARG A 373 6.04 26.46 -14.43
CA ARG A 373 6.47 27.86 -14.55
C ARG A 373 5.57 28.78 -13.71
N THR A 374 4.27 28.66 -13.88
CA THR A 374 3.31 29.57 -13.19
C THR A 374 3.24 29.30 -11.68
N MET A 375 3.65 28.14 -11.20
CA MET A 375 3.75 27.79 -9.79
C MET A 375 5.10 28.20 -9.18
N LEU A 376 6.22 27.91 -9.88
CA LEU A 376 7.55 27.95 -9.27
C LEU A 376 8.25 29.30 -9.44
N THR A 377 7.89 30.13 -10.44
CA THR A 377 8.60 31.38 -10.72
C THR A 377 8.02 32.63 -10.02
N PRO A 378 6.74 32.70 -9.64
CA PRO A 378 6.26 33.84 -8.87
C PRO A 378 6.95 33.95 -7.51
N VAL A 379 7.25 35.16 -7.09
CA VAL A 379 7.82 35.42 -5.75
C VAL A 379 6.77 35.12 -4.69
N ASN A 380 7.11 34.26 -3.74
CA ASN A 380 6.33 33.99 -2.55
C ASN A 380 6.39 35.21 -1.62
N PRO A 381 5.27 35.92 -1.37
CA PRO A 381 5.26 37.15 -0.58
C PRO A 381 5.64 36.94 0.89
N TYR A 382 5.59 35.72 1.41
CA TYR A 382 5.84 35.38 2.80
C TYR A 382 7.32 34.99 3.05
N THR A 383 8.04 34.58 2.00
CA THR A 383 9.50 34.24 2.09
C THR A 383 10.39 35.23 1.36
N GLY A 384 9.82 36.02 0.46
CA GLY A 384 10.56 36.92 -0.41
C GLY A 384 11.31 36.22 -1.56
N LEU A 385 11.13 34.93 -1.75
CA LEU A 385 11.81 34.13 -2.77
C LEU A 385 10.77 33.45 -3.68
N ALA A 386 11.08 33.29 -4.95
CA ALA A 386 10.32 32.34 -5.78
C ALA A 386 10.58 30.91 -5.30
N LEU A 387 9.62 30.00 -5.47
CA LEU A 387 9.79 28.61 -5.02
C LEU A 387 11.02 27.95 -5.66
N LYS A 388 11.33 28.27 -6.94
CA LYS A 388 12.53 27.77 -7.63
C LYS A 388 13.84 28.24 -7.00
N ASP A 389 13.82 29.42 -6.34
CA ASP A 389 14.98 30.06 -5.71
C ASP A 389 15.02 29.80 -4.19
N ASP A 390 14.01 29.12 -3.64
CA ASP A 390 13.95 28.83 -2.21
C ASP A 390 14.61 27.48 -1.87
N PRO A 391 15.74 27.46 -1.13
CA PRO A 391 16.41 26.24 -0.72
C PRO A 391 15.57 25.32 0.20
N ALA A 392 14.44 25.81 0.72
CA ALA A 392 13.51 24.98 1.46
C ALA A 392 12.73 24.01 0.56
N LEU A 393 12.67 24.25 -0.77
CA LEU A 393 12.20 23.27 -1.74
C LEU A 393 13.37 22.33 -2.10
N THR A 394 13.26 21.06 -1.74
CA THR A 394 14.37 20.10 -1.83
C THR A 394 14.46 19.35 -3.14
N THR A 395 13.35 18.73 -3.56
CA THR A 395 13.31 17.84 -4.74
C THR A 395 12.00 18.01 -5.50
N ILE A 396 12.03 17.61 -6.77
CA ILE A 396 10.88 17.66 -7.66
C ILE A 396 10.69 16.30 -8.34
N GLY A 397 9.53 15.67 -8.10
CA GLY A 397 9.03 14.57 -8.91
C GLY A 397 8.38 15.11 -10.18
N LEU A 398 8.63 14.49 -11.34
CA LEU A 398 8.04 14.95 -12.60
C LEU A 398 6.58 14.48 -12.70
N ILE A 399 6.37 13.18 -12.75
CA ILE A 399 5.05 12.56 -12.85
C ILE A 399 4.95 11.44 -11.82
N ASN A 400 3.96 11.55 -10.94
CA ASN A 400 3.76 10.55 -9.89
C ASN A 400 3.25 9.22 -10.48
N GLU A 401 3.86 8.08 -10.08
CA GLU A 401 3.44 6.72 -10.43
C GLU A 401 3.18 6.52 -11.93
N ASP A 402 4.22 6.72 -12.72
CA ASP A 402 4.13 6.66 -14.18
C ASP A 402 5.19 5.80 -14.86
N PRO A 403 5.50 4.60 -14.38
CA PRO A 403 6.35 3.74 -15.17
C PRO A 403 5.67 3.51 -16.52
N MET A 404 6.29 4.05 -17.57
CA MET A 404 5.68 4.09 -18.92
C MET A 404 5.20 2.72 -19.38
N MET A 405 5.98 1.68 -19.06
CA MET A 405 5.60 0.32 -19.41
C MET A 405 4.28 -0.11 -18.75
N THR A 406 4.00 0.31 -17.53
CA THR A 406 2.76 -0.05 -16.84
C THR A 406 1.59 0.78 -17.35
N THR A 407 1.80 2.06 -17.55
CA THR A 407 0.77 2.96 -18.08
C THR A 407 0.32 2.51 -19.47
N HIS A 408 1.22 1.92 -20.27
CA HIS A 408 0.94 1.47 -21.63
C HIS A 408 0.63 -0.01 -21.79
N GLU A 409 0.85 -0.83 -20.78
CA GLU A 409 0.36 -2.22 -20.80
C GLU A 409 -1.16 -2.31 -20.89
N GLN A 410 -1.86 -1.32 -20.38
CA GLN A 410 -3.32 -1.23 -20.52
C GLN A 410 -3.74 -1.00 -21.97
N PHE A 411 -2.82 -0.59 -22.81
CA PHE A 411 -3.04 -0.16 -24.18
C PHE A 411 -2.22 -1.03 -25.12
N LYS A 412 -2.74 -2.21 -25.42
CA LYS A 412 -2.07 -3.21 -26.26
C LYS A 412 -1.68 -2.62 -27.62
N TYR A 413 -0.39 -2.30 -27.81
CA TYR A 413 0.09 -1.99 -29.14
C TYR A 413 -0.13 -3.21 -30.08
N PRO A 414 -0.60 -3.05 -31.32
CA PRO A 414 -0.91 -1.83 -32.06
C PRO A 414 -2.37 -1.37 -32.03
N ASN A 415 -3.22 -1.95 -31.21
CA ASN A 415 -4.66 -1.67 -31.16
C ASN A 415 -5.03 -0.47 -30.29
N THR A 416 -4.06 0.34 -29.91
CA THR A 416 -4.28 1.56 -29.13
C THR A 416 -4.86 2.65 -29.99
N ASP A 417 -5.91 3.29 -29.49
CA ASP A 417 -6.43 4.51 -30.09
C ASP A 417 -5.41 5.65 -29.89
N PRO A 418 -4.83 6.22 -30.98
CA PRO A 418 -3.88 7.32 -30.85
C PRO A 418 -4.44 8.54 -30.14
N VAL A 419 -5.75 8.77 -30.22
CA VAL A 419 -6.43 9.89 -29.53
C VAL A 419 -6.42 9.68 -28.02
N GLN A 420 -6.59 8.44 -27.56
CA GLN A 420 -6.57 8.12 -26.13
C GLN A 420 -5.14 8.02 -25.57
N HIS A 421 -4.16 7.66 -26.40
CA HIS A 421 -2.82 7.28 -25.93
C HIS A 421 -1.69 8.11 -26.57
N GLY A 422 -2.02 9.24 -27.16
CA GLY A 422 -1.08 10.09 -27.86
C GLY A 422 -0.49 9.44 -29.10
N ASN A 423 0.55 10.03 -29.64
CA ASN A 423 1.17 9.61 -30.91
C ASN A 423 2.15 8.44 -30.73
N ILE A 424 1.72 7.38 -30.08
CA ILE A 424 2.60 6.23 -29.72
C ILE A 424 3.23 5.58 -30.95
N ARG A 425 2.46 5.40 -32.04
CA ARG A 425 2.94 4.78 -33.27
C ARG A 425 3.97 5.65 -33.98
N GLU A 426 3.76 6.94 -34.02
CA GLU A 426 4.70 7.90 -34.62
C GLU A 426 6.02 7.95 -33.84
N ASN A 427 5.90 8.03 -32.48
CA ASN A 427 7.08 7.99 -31.61
C ASN A 427 7.84 6.67 -31.74
N PHE A 428 7.14 5.52 -31.83
CA PHE A 428 7.77 4.22 -32.05
C PHE A 428 8.45 4.13 -33.40
N ALA A 429 7.80 4.60 -34.47
CA ALA A 429 8.37 4.60 -35.80
C ALA A 429 9.63 5.50 -35.90
N ALA A 430 9.56 6.69 -35.32
CA ALA A 430 10.70 7.60 -35.23
C ALA A 430 11.87 6.99 -34.43
N TRP A 431 11.56 6.31 -33.32
CA TRP A 431 12.57 5.61 -32.55
C TRP A 431 13.20 4.46 -33.31
N CYS A 432 12.40 3.63 -33.99
CA CYS A 432 12.91 2.56 -34.86
C CYS A 432 13.87 3.11 -35.95
N GLN A 433 13.45 4.17 -36.63
CA GLN A 433 14.30 4.82 -37.67
C GLN A 433 15.62 5.30 -37.07
N ALA A 434 15.62 5.92 -35.89
CA ALA A 434 16.83 6.35 -35.22
C ALA A 434 17.75 5.18 -34.82
N GLN A 435 17.21 3.97 -34.65
CA GLN A 435 17.96 2.74 -34.37
C GLN A 435 18.35 1.98 -35.66
N GLY A 436 18.03 2.49 -36.86
CA GLY A 436 18.23 1.77 -38.12
C GLY A 436 17.32 0.55 -38.30
N ILE A 437 16.18 0.51 -37.62
CA ILE A 437 15.20 -0.57 -37.65
C ILE A 437 14.01 -0.14 -38.51
N THR A 438 13.61 -0.98 -39.46
CA THR A 438 12.34 -0.79 -40.16
C THR A 438 11.21 -1.05 -39.20
N PRO A 439 10.30 -0.08 -38.95
CA PRO A 439 9.21 -0.26 -37.98
C PRO A 439 8.31 -1.44 -38.35
N PRO A 440 8.20 -2.49 -37.55
CA PRO A 440 7.28 -3.58 -37.82
C PRO A 440 5.84 -3.15 -37.55
N GLU A 441 4.90 -3.71 -38.33
CA GLU A 441 3.46 -3.47 -38.10
C GLU A 441 3.03 -3.89 -36.68
N ARG A 442 3.61 -4.99 -36.20
CA ARG A 442 3.41 -5.51 -34.84
C ARG A 442 4.76 -5.78 -34.19
N PRO A 443 5.25 -4.93 -33.29
CA PRO A 443 6.52 -5.16 -32.63
C PRO A 443 6.43 -6.36 -31.68
N GLY A 444 7.51 -7.14 -31.63
CA GLY A 444 7.71 -8.10 -30.54
C GLY A 444 7.85 -7.37 -29.18
N LEU A 445 7.51 -8.08 -28.09
CA LEU A 445 7.54 -7.50 -26.75
C LEU A 445 8.90 -6.92 -26.36
N GLU A 446 10.00 -7.55 -26.74
CA GLU A 446 11.35 -7.06 -26.45
C GLU A 446 11.61 -5.69 -27.09
N LEU A 447 11.32 -5.56 -28.37
CA LEU A 447 11.53 -4.32 -29.13
C LEU A 447 10.67 -3.19 -28.55
N TYR A 448 9.41 -3.50 -28.23
CA TYR A 448 8.48 -2.54 -27.67
C TYR A 448 8.88 -2.11 -26.25
N THR A 449 9.33 -3.05 -25.44
CA THR A 449 9.84 -2.77 -24.08
C THR A 449 11.05 -1.84 -24.11
N ARG A 450 12.00 -2.10 -25.03
CA ARG A 450 13.17 -1.23 -25.22
C ARG A 450 12.73 0.18 -25.62
N PHE A 451 11.84 0.29 -26.60
CA PHE A 451 11.28 1.58 -26.99
C PHE A 451 10.69 2.34 -25.79
N LEU A 452 9.83 1.73 -25.00
CA LEU A 452 9.19 2.40 -23.88
C LEU A 452 10.21 2.89 -22.85
N ASN A 453 11.20 2.08 -22.49
CA ASN A 453 12.24 2.46 -21.54
C ASN A 453 13.15 3.58 -22.04
N GLU A 454 13.59 3.49 -23.29
CA GLU A 454 14.45 4.51 -23.89
C GLU A 454 13.67 5.82 -24.14
N HIS A 455 12.39 5.70 -24.44
CA HIS A 455 11.49 6.84 -24.55
C HIS A 455 11.25 7.52 -23.19
N GLN A 456 11.11 6.76 -22.11
CA GLN A 456 11.06 7.30 -20.74
C GLN A 456 12.29 8.17 -20.43
N VAL A 457 13.48 7.68 -20.76
CA VAL A 457 14.73 8.46 -20.58
C VAL A 457 14.70 9.74 -21.42
N LYS A 458 14.26 9.66 -22.66
CA LYS A 458 14.13 10.84 -23.52
C LYS A 458 13.22 11.88 -22.90
N ILE A 459 12.02 11.47 -22.45
CA ILE A 459 11.03 12.39 -21.86
C ILE A 459 11.54 13.00 -20.56
N TYR A 460 12.16 12.20 -19.70
CA TYR A 460 12.78 12.70 -18.47
C TYR A 460 13.83 13.80 -18.78
N ARG A 461 14.71 13.56 -19.75
CA ARG A 461 15.73 14.55 -20.15
C ARG A 461 15.10 15.81 -20.72
N GLU A 462 14.07 15.71 -21.58
CA GLU A 462 13.36 16.85 -22.16
C GLU A 462 12.73 17.71 -21.05
N MET A 463 11.96 17.11 -20.12
CA MET A 463 11.30 17.84 -19.04
C MET A 463 12.31 18.46 -18.07
N THR A 464 13.34 17.71 -17.70
CA THR A 464 14.40 18.21 -16.80
C THR A 464 15.15 19.38 -17.44
N ALA A 465 15.47 19.31 -18.74
CA ALA A 465 16.11 20.43 -19.46
C ALA A 465 15.21 21.68 -19.46
N ALA A 466 13.91 21.52 -19.67
CA ALA A 466 12.95 22.62 -19.60
C ALA A 466 12.90 23.26 -18.20
N LEU A 467 12.93 22.46 -17.13
CA LEU A 467 13.01 22.95 -15.76
C LEU A 467 14.33 23.70 -15.51
N ARG A 468 15.47 23.17 -15.97
CA ARG A 468 16.77 23.84 -15.85
C ARG A 468 16.80 25.19 -16.58
N ALA A 469 16.15 25.28 -17.76
CA ALA A 469 15.99 26.54 -18.49
C ALA A 469 15.15 27.58 -17.73
N MET A 470 14.27 27.17 -16.84
CA MET A 470 13.52 28.07 -15.93
C MET A 470 14.35 28.51 -14.70
N GLY A 471 15.57 28.00 -14.54
CA GLY A 471 16.45 28.27 -13.40
C GLY A 471 16.21 27.34 -12.20
N ILE A 472 15.47 26.24 -12.36
CA ILE A 472 15.21 25.26 -11.28
C ILE A 472 16.47 24.44 -11.05
N ARG A 473 16.95 24.39 -9.80
CA ARG A 473 18.21 23.76 -9.40
C ARG A 473 18.01 22.46 -8.60
N GLN A 474 16.82 22.24 -8.10
CA GLN A 474 16.46 21.09 -7.28
C GLN A 474 16.68 19.77 -8.04
N PRO A 475 17.15 18.71 -7.39
CA PRO A 475 17.21 17.38 -7.96
C PRO A 475 15.82 16.90 -8.44
N THR A 476 15.81 16.21 -9.58
CA THR A 476 14.59 15.69 -10.20
C THR A 476 14.58 14.17 -10.26
N SER A 477 13.41 13.57 -10.17
CA SER A 477 13.18 12.13 -10.33
C SER A 477 11.88 11.86 -11.06
N ASP A 478 11.76 10.61 -11.49
CA ASP A 478 10.58 10.06 -12.17
C ASP A 478 10.41 8.58 -11.76
N ILE A 479 9.37 7.88 -12.18
CA ILE A 479 9.16 6.44 -11.91
C ILE A 479 9.17 6.13 -10.40
N SER A 480 8.17 6.59 -9.67
CA SER A 480 8.12 6.47 -8.21
C SER A 480 7.45 5.18 -7.69
N CYS A 481 6.97 4.28 -8.54
CA CYS A 481 6.21 3.11 -8.09
C CYS A 481 6.53 1.84 -8.88
N THR A 482 7.69 1.23 -8.62
CA THR A 482 8.01 -0.10 -9.18
C THR A 482 9.20 -0.75 -8.50
N ASN A 483 9.13 -2.08 -8.32
CA ASN A 483 10.19 -2.91 -7.76
C ASN A 483 10.89 -3.78 -8.81
N ARG A 484 10.74 -3.48 -10.11
CA ARG A 484 11.27 -4.32 -11.19
C ARG A 484 12.67 -3.92 -11.59
N SER A 485 13.51 -4.93 -11.78
CA SER A 485 14.92 -4.74 -12.14
C SER A 485 15.15 -4.04 -13.47
N ILE A 486 14.24 -4.19 -14.43
CA ILE A 486 14.34 -3.56 -15.76
C ILE A 486 14.37 -2.03 -15.69
N TYR A 487 13.79 -1.44 -14.66
CA TYR A 487 13.81 0.02 -14.44
C TYR A 487 15.15 0.54 -13.91
N ALA A 488 16.13 -0.34 -13.67
CA ALA A 488 17.50 0.10 -13.37
C ALA A 488 18.07 0.95 -14.51
N PHE A 489 17.71 0.64 -15.77
CA PHE A 489 18.15 1.41 -16.94
C PHE A 489 17.70 2.88 -16.89
N PRO A 490 16.38 3.22 -16.88
CA PRO A 490 15.96 4.61 -16.85
C PRO A 490 16.30 5.32 -15.52
N ARG A 491 16.21 4.64 -14.39
CA ARG A 491 16.49 5.24 -13.06
C ARG A 491 17.95 5.67 -12.90
N LYS A 492 18.87 5.09 -13.65
CA LYS A 492 20.28 5.51 -13.65
C LYS A 492 20.48 6.93 -14.15
N GLU A 493 19.57 7.45 -14.98
CA GLU A 493 19.60 8.81 -15.52
C GLU A 493 19.11 9.87 -14.53
N PHE A 494 18.29 9.50 -13.54
CA PHE A 494 17.67 10.45 -12.63
C PHE A 494 18.66 11.03 -11.61
N ASP A 495 18.40 12.24 -11.11
CA ASP A 495 19.23 12.85 -10.07
C ASP A 495 19.14 12.06 -8.76
N TYR A 496 18.00 11.48 -8.46
CA TYR A 496 17.76 10.57 -7.35
C TYR A 496 16.70 9.52 -7.73
N VAL A 497 16.58 8.47 -6.96
CA VAL A 497 15.59 7.40 -7.19
C VAL A 497 14.52 7.44 -6.12
N ASP A 498 13.28 7.40 -6.55
CA ASP A 498 12.12 7.33 -5.68
C ASP A 498 11.38 6.00 -5.83
N ASN A 499 10.69 5.58 -4.75
CA ASN A 499 9.78 4.45 -4.82
C ASN A 499 8.64 4.57 -3.80
N HIS A 500 7.59 3.77 -3.97
CA HIS A 500 6.46 3.66 -3.06
C HIS A 500 6.39 2.28 -2.45
N TYR A 501 5.84 2.23 -1.22
CA TYR A 501 5.68 0.99 -0.50
C TYR A 501 4.41 1.02 0.36
N TYR A 502 3.56 0.02 0.19
CA TYR A 502 2.37 -0.16 1.03
C TYR A 502 2.28 -1.59 1.56
N PHE A 503 1.91 -1.72 2.83
CA PHE A 503 1.48 -2.98 3.38
C PHE A 503 -0.01 -2.96 3.67
N SER A 504 -0.71 -4.00 3.19
CA SER A 504 -2.18 -4.07 3.30
C SER A 504 -2.90 -2.92 2.58
N HIS A 505 -2.39 -2.52 1.40
CA HIS A 505 -3.07 -1.53 0.57
C HIS A 505 -4.51 -2.00 0.26
N PRO A 506 -5.52 -1.12 0.40
CA PRO A 506 -6.90 -1.47 0.10
C PRO A 506 -7.06 -1.82 -1.38
N ARG A 507 -7.86 -2.86 -1.63
CA ARG A 507 -8.28 -3.25 -2.97
C ARG A 507 -9.79 -3.14 -3.05
N ALA A 508 -10.28 -2.15 -3.77
CA ALA A 508 -11.70 -2.05 -4.04
C ALA A 508 -12.17 -3.29 -4.83
N LEU A 509 -13.31 -3.83 -4.45
CA LEU A 509 -13.94 -4.97 -5.13
C LEU A 509 -15.02 -4.50 -6.13
N GLY A 510 -14.97 -3.24 -6.49
CA GLY A 510 -15.85 -2.55 -7.44
C GLY A 510 -15.13 -1.35 -8.01
N SER A 511 -15.79 -0.21 -8.06
CA SER A 511 -15.16 1.04 -8.52
C SER A 511 -13.94 1.37 -7.66
N ALA A 512 -12.89 1.92 -8.27
CA ALA A 512 -11.69 2.32 -7.55
C ALA A 512 -12.04 3.19 -6.33
N TRP A 513 -11.35 2.93 -5.19
CA TRP A 513 -11.52 3.66 -3.93
C TRP A 513 -12.93 3.58 -3.31
N SER A 514 -13.68 2.51 -3.63
CA SER A 514 -15.02 2.24 -3.08
C SER A 514 -15.04 1.02 -2.16
N PHE A 515 -16.13 0.87 -1.42
CA PHE A 515 -16.46 -0.36 -0.71
C PHE A 515 -17.34 -1.29 -1.56
N PRO A 516 -17.29 -2.60 -1.30
CA PRO A 516 -16.39 -3.28 -0.36
C PRO A 516 -14.94 -3.27 -0.82
N SER A 517 -14.01 -3.32 0.15
CA SER A 517 -12.58 -3.35 -0.11
C SER A 517 -11.92 -4.53 0.60
N SER A 518 -10.99 -5.19 -0.06
CA SER A 518 -10.19 -6.29 0.49
C SER A 518 -8.87 -5.79 1.07
N TYR A 519 -8.43 -6.42 2.16
CA TYR A 519 -7.19 -6.11 2.88
C TYR A 519 -6.49 -7.37 3.34
N VAL A 520 -5.18 -7.39 3.26
CA VAL A 520 -4.38 -8.41 3.95
C VAL A 520 -4.40 -8.12 5.45
N ASN A 521 -4.66 -9.14 6.27
CA ASN A 521 -4.59 -9.07 7.74
C ASN A 521 -3.59 -10.09 8.29
N ALA A 522 -2.34 -9.94 7.87
CA ALA A 522 -1.22 -10.75 8.33
C ALA A 522 -0.11 -9.85 8.84
N GLY A 523 0.74 -10.39 9.72
CA GLY A 523 1.97 -9.71 10.14
C GLY A 523 3.03 -9.82 9.05
N MET A 524 3.66 -8.72 8.70
CA MET A 524 4.73 -8.70 7.70
C MET A 524 5.95 -9.52 8.12
N ALA A 525 6.24 -9.58 9.43
CA ALA A 525 7.35 -10.38 9.94
C ALA A 525 7.27 -11.84 9.48
N SER A 526 6.05 -12.40 9.34
CA SER A 526 5.84 -13.77 8.89
C SER A 526 6.26 -14.05 7.44
N VAL A 527 6.38 -13.01 6.62
CA VAL A 527 6.81 -13.07 5.21
C VAL A 527 8.11 -12.30 4.96
N LEU A 528 8.90 -12.05 6.01
CA LEU A 528 10.17 -11.32 5.95
C LEU A 528 10.06 -9.95 5.26
N TYR A 529 8.93 -9.27 5.43
CA TYR A 529 8.70 -7.93 4.86
C TYR A 529 8.90 -7.85 3.34
N LYS A 530 8.51 -8.89 2.60
CA LYS A 530 8.77 -9.13 1.19
C LYS A 530 8.74 -7.89 0.30
N ASN A 531 7.64 -7.15 0.29
CA ASN A 531 7.50 -5.99 -0.59
C ASN A 531 8.34 -4.80 -0.11
N MET A 532 8.51 -4.65 1.20
CA MET A 532 9.34 -3.61 1.79
C MET A 532 10.81 -3.81 1.42
N THR A 533 11.32 -5.02 1.59
CA THR A 533 12.71 -5.34 1.21
C THR A 533 12.93 -5.22 -0.29
N ALA A 534 11.95 -5.56 -1.12
CA ALA A 534 12.00 -5.36 -2.57
C ALA A 534 12.06 -3.87 -2.95
N CYS A 535 11.29 -3.02 -2.27
CA CYS A 535 11.35 -1.57 -2.45
C CYS A 535 12.76 -1.04 -2.20
N PHE A 536 13.40 -1.41 -1.10
CA PHE A 536 14.78 -0.99 -0.81
C PHE A 536 15.81 -1.61 -1.75
N ALA A 537 15.58 -2.82 -2.27
CA ALA A 537 16.47 -3.44 -3.26
C ALA A 537 16.44 -2.73 -4.63
N SER A 538 15.36 -1.99 -4.92
CA SER A 538 15.20 -1.27 -6.20
C SER A 538 15.98 0.06 -6.27
N ARG A 539 16.64 0.48 -5.19
CA ARG A 539 17.52 1.65 -5.21
C ARG A 539 18.66 1.46 -6.22
N ILE A 540 19.10 2.53 -6.84
CA ILE A 540 20.23 2.49 -7.77
C ILE A 540 21.52 2.84 -7.03
N LYS A 541 22.58 2.09 -7.34
CA LYS A 541 23.92 2.36 -6.83
C LYS A 541 24.33 3.80 -7.11
N ASP A 542 24.96 4.45 -6.12
CA ASP A 542 25.46 5.83 -6.20
C ASP A 542 24.37 6.89 -6.53
N LYS A 543 23.13 6.62 -6.15
CA LYS A 543 22.01 7.58 -6.22
C LYS A 543 21.34 7.72 -4.84
N PRO A 544 20.95 8.94 -4.43
CA PRO A 544 20.08 9.11 -3.29
C PRO A 544 18.79 8.33 -3.51
N PHE A 545 18.23 7.73 -2.46
CA PHE A 545 17.02 6.92 -2.53
C PHE A 545 15.97 7.42 -1.56
N THR A 546 14.78 7.68 -2.07
CA THR A 546 13.62 8.08 -1.28
C THR A 546 12.49 7.05 -1.37
N VAL A 547 11.65 7.03 -0.33
CA VAL A 547 10.36 6.34 -0.34
C VAL A 547 9.32 7.42 -0.04
N THR A 548 8.82 8.06 -1.10
CA THR A 548 7.94 9.22 -0.94
C THR A 548 6.50 8.86 -0.61
N GLU A 549 6.15 7.58 -0.70
CA GLU A 549 4.91 7.06 -0.15
C GLU A 549 5.14 5.73 0.53
N TYR A 550 4.75 5.64 1.80
CA TYR A 550 4.64 4.36 2.48
C TYR A 550 3.49 4.38 3.49
N ASN A 551 2.89 3.23 3.72
CA ASN A 551 1.97 3.05 4.85
C ASN A 551 1.84 1.57 5.26
N PHE A 552 1.46 1.38 6.54
CA PHE A 552 0.92 0.15 7.09
C PHE A 552 -0.58 0.37 7.30
N CYS A 553 -1.37 -0.01 6.31
CA CYS A 553 -2.73 0.46 6.16
C CYS A 553 -3.68 -0.13 7.21
N ALA A 554 -4.62 0.70 7.70
CA ALA A 554 -5.75 0.20 8.47
C ALA A 554 -6.75 -0.49 7.52
N PRO A 555 -7.47 -1.54 7.96
CA PRO A 555 -7.60 -2.01 9.34
C PRO A 555 -6.69 -3.19 9.73
N ASN A 556 -5.53 -3.36 9.09
CA ASN A 556 -4.61 -4.44 9.45
C ASN A 556 -4.25 -4.38 10.96
N GLU A 557 -4.48 -5.48 11.67
CA GLU A 557 -4.27 -5.58 13.11
C GLU A 557 -2.78 -5.57 13.51
N PHE A 558 -1.88 -5.83 12.54
CA PHE A 558 -0.42 -5.87 12.74
C PHE A 558 0.26 -4.53 12.40
N ARG A 559 -0.47 -3.47 12.06
CA ARG A 559 0.12 -2.20 11.59
C ARG A 559 1.03 -1.49 12.60
N SER A 560 0.96 -1.89 13.91
CA SER A 560 1.88 -1.38 14.93
C SER A 560 3.34 -1.77 14.69
N GLU A 561 3.63 -2.82 13.91
CA GLU A 561 5.00 -3.23 13.56
C GLU A 561 5.70 -2.24 12.63
N GLY A 562 4.92 -1.38 11.93
CA GLY A 562 5.41 -0.46 10.92
C GLY A 562 6.45 0.53 11.44
N GLY A 563 6.30 0.99 12.69
CA GLY A 563 7.26 1.90 13.33
C GLY A 563 8.66 1.29 13.44
N LEU A 564 8.74 0.06 13.92
CA LEU A 564 10.00 -0.67 14.06
C LEU A 564 10.60 -1.03 12.69
N ALA A 565 9.76 -1.57 11.80
CA ALA A 565 10.22 -2.06 10.51
C ALA A 565 10.73 -0.91 9.62
N MET A 566 9.89 0.10 9.38
CA MET A 566 10.25 1.21 8.49
C MET A 566 11.39 2.06 9.05
N GLY A 567 11.33 2.38 10.35
CA GLY A 567 12.37 3.16 11.00
C GLY A 567 13.74 2.48 10.95
N SER A 568 13.79 1.20 11.32
CA SER A 568 15.06 0.47 11.35
C SER A 568 15.62 0.20 9.95
N LEU A 569 14.80 -0.23 9.00
CA LEU A 569 15.27 -0.55 7.65
C LEU A 569 15.73 0.71 6.90
N SER A 570 14.99 1.82 7.02
CA SER A 570 15.37 3.08 6.38
C SER A 570 16.70 3.61 6.89
N ALA A 571 16.95 3.52 8.21
CA ALA A 571 18.23 3.90 8.79
C ALA A 571 19.36 2.96 8.34
N PHE A 572 19.13 1.65 8.42
CA PHE A 572 20.09 0.62 8.08
C PHE A 572 20.52 0.67 6.60
N GLN A 573 19.56 0.90 5.69
CA GLN A 573 19.82 1.05 4.26
C GLN A 573 20.24 2.47 3.86
N ASN A 574 20.32 3.42 4.80
CA ASN A 574 20.66 4.82 4.52
C ASN A 574 19.73 5.44 3.44
N ALA A 575 18.41 5.33 3.64
CA ALA A 575 17.49 6.08 2.81
C ALA A 575 17.72 7.60 2.96
N SER A 576 17.60 8.34 1.87
CA SER A 576 17.77 9.79 1.86
C SER A 576 16.49 10.54 2.24
N GLY A 577 15.31 9.88 2.07
CA GLY A 577 14.04 10.45 2.47
C GLY A 577 12.94 9.38 2.59
N ILE A 578 12.04 9.54 3.57
CA ILE A 578 10.85 8.71 3.72
C ILE A 578 9.64 9.58 4.08
N TYR A 579 8.50 9.32 3.45
CA TYR A 579 7.29 10.15 3.64
C TYR A 579 6.07 9.25 3.81
N VAL A 580 5.42 9.35 4.96
CA VAL A 580 4.20 8.56 5.20
C VAL A 580 3.04 9.09 4.36
N PHE A 581 2.33 8.21 3.71
CA PHE A 581 1.11 8.52 2.95
C PHE A 581 -0.12 8.00 3.71
N ASP A 582 -1.06 8.85 4.25
CA ASP A 582 -0.92 10.30 4.25
C ASP A 582 -0.84 10.82 5.70
N PHE A 583 -0.14 11.91 5.89
CA PHE A 583 -0.17 12.58 7.18
C PHE A 583 -1.53 13.26 7.37
N ALA A 584 -2.00 13.97 6.35
CA ALA A 584 -3.31 14.60 6.32
C ALA A 584 -3.84 14.70 4.89
N GLY A 585 -5.14 14.55 4.67
CA GLY A 585 -5.86 14.94 3.47
C GLY A 585 -6.56 13.88 2.67
N TYR A 586 -6.18 12.62 2.69
CA TYR A 586 -6.80 11.63 1.80
C TYR A 586 -8.16 11.13 2.32
N GLY A 587 -9.19 11.28 1.49
CA GLY A 587 -10.57 10.86 1.81
C GLY A 587 -11.30 11.78 2.76
N HIS A 588 -10.68 12.86 3.18
CA HIS A 588 -11.26 13.83 4.10
C HIS A 588 -11.09 15.24 3.53
N ARG A 589 -12.16 15.82 3.10
CA ARG A 589 -12.27 17.29 3.02
C ARG A 589 -12.24 17.84 4.45
N THR A 590 -11.25 17.44 5.21
CA THR A 590 -11.07 17.85 6.59
C THR A 590 -10.41 19.21 6.59
N ARG A 591 -11.20 20.22 6.31
CA ARG A 591 -10.87 21.52 6.86
C ARG A 591 -10.60 21.32 8.34
N TRP A 592 -9.69 22.08 8.88
CA TRP A 592 -9.32 22.04 10.29
C TRP A 592 -10.53 21.98 11.24
N ASN A 593 -11.63 22.67 10.90
CA ASN A 593 -12.89 22.63 11.65
C ASN A 593 -13.56 21.26 11.71
N SER A 594 -13.57 20.49 10.64
CA SER A 594 -14.08 19.10 10.67
C SER A 594 -13.11 18.13 11.36
N ILE A 595 -11.84 18.48 11.43
CA ILE A 595 -10.90 17.82 12.31
C ILE A 595 -11.20 18.13 13.77
N ASN A 596 -11.69 19.28 14.11
CA ASN A 596 -12.00 19.70 15.49
C ASN A 596 -13.24 19.00 16.05
N GLU A 597 -14.21 18.66 15.21
CA GLU A 597 -15.53 18.26 15.64
C GLU A 597 -15.82 16.76 15.52
N THR A 598 -14.95 15.87 15.82
CA THR A 598 -15.26 14.45 15.84
C THR A 598 -15.13 13.71 14.51
N GLY A 599 -14.78 14.36 13.42
CA GLY A 599 -15.22 13.97 12.08
C GLY A 599 -14.29 13.15 11.22
N ALA A 600 -13.12 12.66 11.66
CA ALA A 600 -12.29 11.89 10.75
C ALA A 600 -12.41 10.38 10.99
N HIS A 601 -12.80 9.65 9.96
CA HIS A 601 -12.81 8.19 10.00
C HIS A 601 -11.40 7.62 10.22
N LEU A 602 -11.33 6.47 10.85
CA LEU A 602 -10.13 5.65 10.87
C LEU A 602 -9.90 5.10 9.44
N GLY A 603 -9.40 5.98 8.58
CA GLY A 603 -9.24 5.75 7.15
C GLY A 603 -8.07 4.83 6.80
N TRP A 604 -7.99 4.47 5.53
CA TRP A 604 -6.98 3.56 5.01
C TRP A 604 -5.56 4.03 5.33
N PHE A 605 -5.28 5.31 5.10
CA PHE A 605 -3.93 5.87 5.14
C PHE A 605 -3.71 6.88 6.28
N GLY A 606 -4.73 7.62 6.69
CA GLY A 606 -4.61 8.79 7.58
C GLY A 606 -3.88 8.53 8.89
N VAL A 607 -2.71 9.13 9.05
CA VAL A 607 -1.88 9.03 10.27
C VAL A 607 -2.52 9.79 11.44
N MET A 608 -3.05 10.97 11.18
CA MET A 608 -3.62 11.83 12.22
C MET A 608 -4.84 11.21 12.90
N THR A 609 -5.56 10.33 12.20
CA THR A 609 -6.78 9.71 12.67
C THR A 609 -6.59 8.35 13.32
N ASP A 610 -5.41 7.75 13.18
CA ASP A 610 -5.06 6.44 13.75
C ASP A 610 -3.97 6.58 14.83
N PRO A 611 -4.31 6.49 16.12
CA PRO A 611 -3.34 6.58 17.19
C PRO A 611 -2.17 5.61 17.10
N VAL A 612 -2.37 4.43 16.54
CA VAL A 612 -1.30 3.43 16.36
C VAL A 612 -0.28 3.93 15.35
N ARG A 613 -0.74 4.36 14.16
CA ARG A 613 0.16 4.92 13.13
C ARG A 613 0.76 6.24 13.57
N ASN A 614 -0.01 7.07 14.26
CA ASN A 614 0.44 8.34 14.83
C ASN A 614 1.67 8.15 15.73
N LEU A 615 1.59 7.28 16.71
CA LEU A 615 2.70 6.99 17.64
C LEU A 615 3.85 6.25 16.94
N SER A 616 3.55 5.40 15.94
CA SER A 616 4.56 4.73 15.11
C SER A 616 5.48 5.71 14.37
N GLN A 617 4.96 6.88 13.94
CA GLN A 617 5.81 7.89 13.29
C GLN A 617 6.90 8.43 14.21
N ARG A 618 6.64 8.51 15.52
CA ARG A 618 7.66 8.92 16.50
C ARG A 618 8.75 7.87 16.69
N ILE A 619 8.39 6.58 16.61
CA ILE A 619 9.38 5.49 16.58
C ILE A 619 10.28 5.63 15.35
N ILE A 620 9.70 5.87 14.18
CA ILE A 620 10.44 6.09 12.93
C ILE A 620 11.38 7.30 13.06
N THR A 621 10.89 8.41 13.60
CA THR A 621 11.73 9.62 13.80
C THR A 621 12.96 9.31 14.65
N LEU A 622 12.83 8.54 15.72
CA LEU A 622 13.94 8.20 16.59
C LEU A 622 14.92 7.21 15.93
N LEU A 623 14.39 6.15 15.32
CA LEU A 623 15.24 5.12 14.72
C LEU A 623 15.94 5.62 13.45
N TYR A 624 15.24 6.36 12.59
CA TYR A 624 15.71 6.78 11.28
C TYR A 624 16.26 8.22 11.27
N MET A 625 15.44 9.20 11.65
CA MET A 625 15.81 10.62 11.52
C MET A 625 16.90 10.99 12.53
N ARG A 626 16.76 10.62 13.81
CA ARG A 626 17.78 10.78 14.83
C ARG A 626 18.96 9.82 14.62
N GLY A 627 18.74 8.70 13.92
CA GLY A 627 19.78 7.76 13.55
C GLY A 627 20.19 6.79 14.66
N ASP A 628 19.26 6.37 15.51
CA ASP A 628 19.54 5.41 16.58
C ASP A 628 20.01 4.05 16.05
N VAL A 629 19.48 3.62 14.90
CA VAL A 629 19.94 2.44 14.18
C VAL A 629 21.11 2.82 13.27
N ARG A 630 22.20 2.08 13.39
CA ARG A 630 23.40 2.28 12.57
C ARG A 630 23.17 1.85 11.14
N GLN A 631 23.74 2.60 10.22
CA GLN A 631 23.80 2.24 8.81
C GLN A 631 24.61 0.95 8.61
N ALA A 632 24.20 0.13 7.64
CA ALA A 632 24.99 -1.01 7.19
C ALA A 632 26.35 -0.54 6.63
N ASP A 633 27.41 -1.33 6.87
CA ASP A 633 28.73 -1.00 6.35
C ASP A 633 28.72 -0.96 4.81
N ALA A 634 29.12 0.16 4.24
CA ALA A 634 29.18 0.36 2.79
C ALA A 634 30.09 -0.68 2.08
N LYS A 635 31.12 -1.19 2.77
CA LYS A 635 32.01 -2.24 2.24
C LYS A 635 31.30 -3.58 2.02
N THR A 636 30.16 -3.78 2.67
CA THR A 636 29.34 -5.00 2.53
C THR A 636 28.23 -4.88 1.49
N LEU A 637 28.19 -3.78 0.73
CA LEU A 637 27.18 -3.53 -0.30
C LEU A 637 27.11 -4.70 -1.29
N LYS A 638 25.90 -5.22 -1.50
CA LYS A 638 25.59 -6.18 -2.55
C LYS A 638 24.83 -5.47 -3.67
N ILE A 639 25.26 -5.69 -4.90
CA ILE A 639 24.73 -5.01 -6.07
C ILE A 639 24.10 -6.05 -7.00
N LEU A 640 22.80 -5.94 -7.25
CA LEU A 640 22.16 -6.67 -8.33
C LEU A 640 22.51 -5.96 -9.65
N THR A 641 23.25 -6.63 -10.51
CA THR A 641 23.64 -6.08 -11.79
C THR A 641 22.69 -6.56 -12.89
N VAL A 642 22.05 -5.61 -13.54
CA VAL A 642 21.27 -5.78 -14.77
C VAL A 642 22.17 -5.42 -15.94
N THR A 643 22.54 -6.39 -16.76
CA THR A 643 23.39 -6.16 -17.92
C THR A 643 22.56 -5.79 -19.15
N PRO A 644 23.16 -5.20 -20.22
CA PRO A 644 22.47 -5.00 -21.49
C PRO A 644 21.87 -6.29 -22.06
N LEU A 645 22.51 -7.45 -21.81
CA LEU A 645 21.96 -8.74 -22.23
C LEU A 645 20.72 -9.13 -21.44
N ASP A 646 20.72 -8.95 -20.12
CA ASP A 646 19.54 -9.16 -19.27
C ASP A 646 18.42 -8.21 -19.67
N TYR A 647 18.75 -6.96 -19.92
CA TYR A 647 17.81 -5.94 -20.36
C TYR A 647 17.11 -6.31 -21.67
N LYS A 648 17.86 -6.84 -22.65
CA LYS A 648 17.31 -7.29 -23.95
C LYS A 648 16.38 -8.51 -23.80
N LYS A 649 16.64 -9.37 -22.82
CA LYS A 649 15.83 -10.58 -22.56
C LYS A 649 14.59 -10.32 -21.72
N LYS A 650 14.59 -9.24 -20.95
CA LYS A 650 13.45 -8.86 -20.11
C LYS A 650 12.37 -8.24 -21.00
N THR A 651 11.19 -8.81 -20.91
CA THR A 651 10.03 -8.28 -21.63
C THR A 651 9.01 -7.71 -20.64
N VAL A 652 8.20 -6.80 -21.13
CA VAL A 652 6.96 -6.43 -20.49
C VAL A 652 6.08 -7.67 -20.51
N GLN A 653 6.13 -8.47 -19.46
CA GLN A 653 5.06 -9.45 -19.24
C GLN A 653 3.88 -8.69 -18.67
N SER A 654 2.74 -8.92 -19.28
CA SER A 654 1.48 -8.30 -18.89
C SER A 654 1.14 -8.63 -17.43
N TYR A 655 1.19 -7.61 -16.62
CA TYR A 655 0.79 -7.67 -15.23
C TYR A 655 -0.30 -6.62 -15.02
N GLY A 656 -1.45 -7.04 -14.52
CA GLY A 656 -2.55 -6.11 -14.26
C GLY A 656 -2.11 -5.00 -13.29
N TYR A 657 -2.56 -3.82 -13.56
CA TYR A 657 -2.20 -2.51 -13.01
C TYR A 657 -1.91 -2.43 -11.49
N HIS A 658 -2.52 -3.24 -10.63
CA HIS A 658 -2.38 -3.10 -9.18
C HIS A 658 -1.52 -4.15 -8.48
N ARG A 659 -1.10 -5.21 -9.14
CA ARG A 659 -0.27 -6.26 -8.50
C ARG A 659 1.18 -6.23 -8.92
N SER A 660 1.43 -5.78 -10.11
CA SER A 660 2.70 -6.03 -10.76
C SER A 660 3.81 -5.04 -10.42
N GLU A 661 3.45 -3.80 -10.06
CA GLU A 661 4.43 -2.74 -9.83
C GLU A 661 5.13 -2.90 -8.50
N MET A 662 4.38 -3.26 -7.44
CA MET A 662 4.95 -3.54 -6.13
C MET A 662 5.51 -4.95 -6.01
N GLU A 663 5.24 -5.84 -6.97
CA GLU A 663 5.88 -7.15 -7.06
C GLU A 663 7.25 -7.01 -7.71
N SER A 664 8.23 -7.64 -7.10
CA SER A 664 9.60 -7.66 -7.62
C SER A 664 9.83 -8.89 -8.50
N ASP A 665 10.50 -8.70 -9.60
CA ASP A 665 11.10 -9.80 -10.37
C ASP A 665 12.46 -10.24 -9.78
N ILE A 666 12.91 -9.59 -8.71
CA ILE A 666 14.07 -9.95 -7.93
C ILE A 666 13.66 -11.00 -6.89
N PRO A 667 14.25 -12.21 -6.89
CA PRO A 667 13.90 -13.24 -5.91
C PRO A 667 14.11 -12.82 -4.46
N GLY A 668 13.29 -13.38 -3.56
CA GLY A 668 13.35 -13.09 -2.12
C GLY A 668 14.73 -13.31 -1.49
N LYS A 669 15.47 -14.32 -1.95
CA LYS A 669 16.85 -14.57 -1.49
C LYS A 669 17.82 -13.40 -1.73
N PHE A 670 17.53 -12.52 -2.69
CA PHE A 670 18.31 -11.29 -2.88
C PHE A 670 17.71 -10.14 -2.07
N HIS A 671 16.43 -9.77 -2.30
CA HIS A 671 15.90 -8.57 -1.66
C HIS A 671 15.82 -8.67 -0.14
N ASN A 672 15.69 -9.88 0.44
CA ASN A 672 15.75 -10.08 1.90
C ASN A 672 17.11 -9.70 2.51
N LEU A 673 18.18 -9.59 1.71
CA LEU A 673 19.46 -9.03 2.14
C LEU A 673 19.31 -7.62 2.72
N ALA A 674 18.25 -6.89 2.37
CA ALA A 674 18.02 -5.54 2.89
C ALA A 674 18.01 -5.45 4.42
N PHE A 675 17.65 -6.51 5.14
CA PHE A 675 17.77 -6.56 6.60
C PHE A 675 19.10 -7.11 7.11
N PHE A 676 19.93 -7.64 6.23
CA PHE A 676 21.21 -8.23 6.63
C PHE A 676 22.39 -7.30 6.31
N THR A 677 22.41 -6.72 5.13
CA THR A 677 23.49 -5.85 4.65
C THR A 677 22.94 -4.76 3.72
N LYS A 678 23.80 -3.85 3.26
CA LYS A 678 23.42 -2.86 2.27
C LYS A 678 23.21 -3.48 0.90
N ILE A 679 22.16 -3.06 0.19
CA ILE A 679 21.85 -3.57 -1.14
C ILE A 679 21.52 -2.42 -2.11
N ALA A 680 21.80 -2.65 -3.39
CA ALA A 680 21.41 -1.76 -4.49
C ALA A 680 21.24 -2.57 -5.78
N THR A 681 20.58 -1.98 -6.77
CA THR A 681 20.57 -2.44 -8.15
C THR A 681 21.45 -1.51 -9.00
N ASP A 682 22.05 -2.01 -10.06
CA ASP A 682 22.77 -1.21 -11.04
C ASP A 682 22.52 -1.72 -12.46
N PHE A 683 22.63 -0.85 -13.43
CA PHE A 683 22.68 -1.19 -14.84
C PHE A 683 24.10 -0.96 -15.34
N ALA A 684 24.81 -2.04 -15.68
CA ALA A 684 26.21 -1.99 -16.05
C ALA A 684 26.56 -3.07 -17.08
N ASP A 685 27.60 -2.83 -17.88
CA ASP A 685 28.07 -3.78 -18.89
C ASP A 685 28.64 -5.07 -18.27
N GLU A 686 29.25 -4.94 -17.10
CA GLU A 686 29.90 -6.06 -16.39
C GLU A 686 29.43 -6.13 -14.92
N VAL A 687 29.38 -7.36 -14.40
CA VAL A 687 29.06 -7.61 -13.00
C VAL A 687 30.29 -7.29 -12.15
N PRO A 688 30.25 -6.33 -11.23
CA PRO A 688 31.39 -6.01 -10.37
C PRO A 688 31.71 -7.14 -9.38
N VAL A 689 32.90 -7.09 -8.76
CA VAL A 689 33.35 -8.15 -7.80
C VAL A 689 32.34 -8.41 -6.66
N ASN A 690 31.65 -7.39 -6.17
CA ASN A 690 30.61 -7.51 -5.16
C ASN A 690 29.19 -7.64 -5.77
N GLY A 691 29.13 -7.80 -7.09
CA GLY A 691 27.88 -7.88 -7.81
C GLY A 691 27.25 -9.27 -7.80
N ILE A 692 25.96 -9.28 -8.02
CA ILE A 692 25.17 -10.50 -8.23
C ILE A 692 24.55 -10.33 -9.60
N SER A 693 24.89 -11.22 -10.55
CA SER A 693 24.25 -11.21 -11.87
C SER A 693 22.77 -11.55 -11.74
N LEU A 694 21.91 -10.84 -12.47
CA LEU A 694 20.49 -11.15 -12.55
C LEU A 694 20.25 -12.61 -12.94
N SER A 695 21.00 -13.13 -13.91
CA SER A 695 20.92 -14.54 -14.36
C SER A 695 21.31 -15.54 -13.27
N SER A 696 22.17 -15.17 -12.32
CA SER A 696 22.53 -16.06 -11.20
C SER A 696 21.43 -16.19 -10.15
N LEU A 697 20.44 -15.30 -10.16
CA LEU A 697 19.30 -15.37 -9.24
C LEU A 697 18.28 -16.44 -9.62
N GLU A 698 18.28 -16.88 -10.86
CA GLU A 698 17.41 -17.96 -11.36
C GLU A 698 17.83 -19.33 -10.80
N SER A 699 19.05 -19.45 -10.24
CA SER A 699 19.51 -20.70 -9.63
C SER A 699 18.89 -20.89 -8.24
N ASP A 700 18.53 -22.12 -7.87
CA ASP A 700 18.03 -22.48 -6.53
C ASP A 700 19.12 -22.44 -5.43
N ARG A 701 20.35 -22.10 -5.78
CA ARG A 701 21.46 -22.05 -4.82
C ARG A 701 21.27 -20.90 -3.83
N PRO A 702 21.44 -21.13 -2.53
CA PRO A 702 21.43 -20.06 -1.53
C PRO A 702 22.53 -19.03 -1.81
N LEU A 703 22.24 -17.76 -1.56
CA LEU A 703 23.26 -16.73 -1.60
C LEU A 703 24.21 -16.90 -0.42
N LYS A 704 25.50 -17.05 -0.71
CA LYS A 704 26.55 -17.00 0.32
C LYS A 704 26.84 -15.56 0.68
N VAL A 705 26.58 -15.19 1.92
CA VAL A 705 26.88 -13.85 2.46
C VAL A 705 27.88 -13.99 3.59
N SER A 706 28.93 -13.22 3.54
CA SER A 706 29.91 -13.11 4.62
C SER A 706 29.63 -11.85 5.45
N GLY A 707 29.82 -11.90 6.74
CA GLY A 707 29.67 -10.78 7.67
C GLY A 707 29.22 -11.25 9.05
N ASN A 708 29.22 -10.34 10.01
CA ASN A 708 28.62 -10.58 11.31
C ASN A 708 27.08 -10.63 11.16
N GLY A 709 26.40 -11.42 11.99
CA GLY A 709 24.94 -11.57 11.93
C GLY A 709 24.50 -12.91 11.38
N ILE A 710 23.21 -13.05 11.05
CA ILE A 710 22.58 -14.29 10.57
C ILE A 710 21.77 -13.99 9.32
N TYR A 711 21.98 -14.74 8.26
CA TYR A 711 21.18 -14.68 7.05
C TYR A 711 20.70 -16.09 6.65
N GLN A 712 19.50 -16.44 7.12
CA GLN A 712 18.84 -17.73 6.88
C GLN A 712 17.36 -17.46 6.49
N PRO A 713 17.11 -16.82 5.32
CA PRO A 713 15.75 -16.46 4.91
C PRO A 713 14.87 -17.70 4.68
N GLU A 714 15.43 -18.84 4.29
CA GLU A 714 14.71 -20.10 4.14
C GLU A 714 14.18 -20.66 5.49
N LYS A 715 14.83 -20.28 6.60
CA LYS A 715 14.37 -20.56 7.97
C LYS A 715 13.58 -19.40 8.58
N GLY A 716 13.34 -18.34 7.80
CA GLY A 716 12.68 -17.14 8.28
C GLY A 716 13.48 -16.32 9.28
N ARG A 717 14.82 -16.49 9.36
CA ARG A 717 15.65 -15.85 10.38
C ARG A 717 16.72 -14.93 9.79
N ILE A 718 16.68 -13.66 10.16
CA ILE A 718 17.67 -12.65 9.77
C ILE A 718 18.09 -11.85 11.00
N VAL A 719 19.41 -11.70 11.18
CA VAL A 719 20.00 -10.73 12.12
C VAL A 719 20.95 -9.86 11.30
N SER A 720 20.73 -8.55 11.35
CA SER A 720 21.53 -7.58 10.58
C SER A 720 23.03 -7.69 10.88
N SER A 721 23.86 -7.30 9.92
CA SER A 721 25.32 -7.26 10.10
C SER A 721 25.78 -6.35 11.25
N THR A 722 24.98 -5.36 11.64
CA THR A 722 25.21 -4.54 12.84
C THR A 722 24.77 -5.20 14.14
N GLY A 723 24.00 -6.29 14.06
CA GLY A 723 23.39 -6.97 15.21
C GLY A 723 22.19 -6.25 15.83
N GLU A 724 21.82 -5.07 15.32
CA GLU A 724 20.79 -4.21 15.92
C GLU A 724 19.37 -4.60 15.53
N ILE A 725 19.17 -5.26 14.37
CA ILE A 725 17.87 -5.68 13.86
C ILE A 725 17.84 -7.19 13.79
N SER A 726 16.83 -7.82 14.36
CA SER A 726 16.58 -9.25 14.16
C SER A 726 15.12 -9.53 13.86
N ILE A 727 14.90 -10.41 12.88
CA ILE A 727 13.59 -10.85 12.42
C ILE A 727 13.53 -12.37 12.51
N ASP A 728 12.43 -12.87 13.04
CA ASP A 728 12.11 -14.29 13.09
C ASP A 728 10.66 -14.49 12.62
N ALA A 729 10.52 -15.06 11.42
CA ALA A 729 9.22 -15.25 10.80
C ALA A 729 8.39 -16.36 11.50
N ALA A 730 9.03 -17.35 12.07
CA ALA A 730 8.34 -18.44 12.76
C ALA A 730 7.67 -17.96 14.06
N SER A 731 8.35 -17.08 14.80
CA SER A 731 7.79 -16.42 15.98
C SER A 731 7.01 -15.15 15.67
N ARG A 732 7.01 -14.70 14.41
CA ARG A 732 6.41 -13.44 13.94
C ARG A 732 6.92 -12.23 14.72
N THR A 733 8.22 -12.15 14.93
CA THR A 733 8.83 -11.08 15.73
C THR A 733 9.81 -10.25 14.91
N ILE A 734 9.84 -8.95 15.22
CA ILE A 734 10.94 -8.06 14.90
C ILE A 734 11.48 -7.49 16.20
N LYS A 735 12.79 -7.38 16.31
CA LYS A 735 13.50 -6.83 17.45
C LYS A 735 14.52 -5.81 16.96
N VAL A 736 14.50 -4.64 17.57
CA VAL A 736 15.46 -3.56 17.34
C VAL A 736 16.13 -3.24 18.67
N VAL A 737 17.47 -3.26 18.73
CA VAL A 737 18.23 -3.03 19.95
C VAL A 737 19.42 -2.14 19.65
N THR A 738 19.37 -0.92 20.16
CA THR A 738 20.41 0.09 20.01
C THR A 738 20.76 0.70 21.37
N PRO A 739 21.84 1.50 21.51
CA PRO A 739 22.16 2.13 22.80
C PRO A 739 21.07 3.08 23.34
N LYS A 740 20.38 3.80 22.42
CA LYS A 740 19.35 4.80 22.80
C LYS A 740 17.93 4.27 22.72
N SER A 741 17.70 3.23 21.92
CA SER A 741 16.35 2.71 21.64
C SER A 741 16.30 1.20 21.61
N GLU A 742 15.28 0.61 22.21
CA GLU A 742 14.98 -0.80 22.09
C GLU A 742 13.49 -1.01 21.85
N GLY A 743 13.14 -1.95 20.97
CA GLY A 743 11.73 -2.24 20.68
C GLY A 743 11.47 -3.60 20.07
N PHE A 744 10.28 -4.12 20.33
CA PHE A 744 9.87 -5.47 19.96
C PHE A 744 8.42 -5.50 19.46
N LEU A 745 8.17 -6.30 18.43
CA LEU A 745 6.84 -6.83 18.17
C LEU A 745 6.64 -8.05 19.09
N VAL A 746 5.69 -7.94 20.00
CA VAL A 746 5.41 -8.94 21.04
C VAL A 746 4.15 -9.72 20.70
N THR A 747 4.24 -11.04 20.71
CA THR A 747 3.14 -11.95 20.39
C THR A 747 2.75 -12.86 21.57
N GLY A 748 2.73 -12.31 22.78
CA GLY A 748 2.42 -13.04 24.01
C GLY A 748 3.61 -13.73 24.66
N LYS A 749 4.78 -13.76 24.02
CA LYS A 749 6.02 -14.33 24.57
C LYS A 749 6.88 -13.25 25.24
N GLU A 750 7.68 -13.66 26.20
CA GLU A 750 8.68 -12.78 26.80
C GLU A 750 9.70 -12.34 25.72
N MET A 751 10.02 -11.04 25.70
CA MET A 751 11.02 -10.45 24.83
C MET A 751 12.09 -9.73 25.66
N LYS A 752 13.36 -9.93 25.30
CA LYS A 752 14.50 -9.32 26.00
C LYS A 752 15.44 -8.64 25.03
N GLY A 753 15.76 -7.39 25.32
CA GLY A 753 16.87 -6.63 24.75
C GLY A 753 18.07 -6.58 25.68
N ASN A 754 18.87 -5.54 25.57
CA ASN A 754 19.98 -5.26 26.48
C ASN A 754 19.48 -4.53 27.74
N ARG A 755 18.51 -3.66 27.57
CA ARG A 755 17.96 -2.79 28.63
C ARG A 755 16.47 -2.99 28.84
N LEU A 756 15.71 -3.18 27.77
CA LEU A 756 14.28 -3.39 27.80
C LEU A 756 13.95 -4.89 27.87
N SER A 757 13.04 -5.26 28.76
CA SER A 757 12.39 -6.56 28.80
C SER A 757 10.88 -6.37 28.85
N VAL A 758 10.15 -7.26 28.20
CA VAL A 758 8.68 -7.25 28.14
C VAL A 758 8.17 -8.64 28.44
N SER A 759 7.31 -8.77 29.44
CA SER A 759 6.67 -10.03 29.83
C SER A 759 5.17 -9.84 30.07
N GLY A 760 4.44 -10.94 30.26
CA GLY A 760 3.02 -10.91 30.60
C GLY A 760 2.12 -10.17 29.61
N SER A 761 2.52 -10.07 28.33
CA SER A 761 1.72 -9.42 27.30
C SER A 761 0.43 -10.18 27.01
N THR A 762 -0.69 -9.47 27.05
CA THR A 762 -2.00 -10.01 26.67
C THR A 762 -2.31 -9.74 25.21
N GLY A 763 -1.65 -10.47 24.31
CA GLY A 763 -1.88 -10.38 22.87
C GLY A 763 -0.78 -9.64 22.10
N LEU A 764 -1.08 -9.36 20.84
CA LEU A 764 -0.16 -8.66 19.94
C LEU A 764 -0.02 -7.19 20.34
N CYS A 765 1.21 -6.72 20.50
CA CYS A 765 1.52 -5.31 20.66
C CYS A 765 2.95 -5.00 20.20
N THR A 766 3.21 -3.73 19.92
CA THR A 766 4.57 -3.22 19.75
C THR A 766 4.97 -2.48 21.00
N VAL A 767 6.06 -2.91 21.65
CA VAL A 767 6.66 -2.18 22.78
C VAL A 767 7.98 -1.56 22.31
N PHE A 768 8.16 -0.29 22.60
CA PHE A 768 9.37 0.46 22.23
C PHE A 768 9.73 1.43 23.33
N ALA A 769 10.99 1.48 23.74
CA ALA A 769 11.53 2.44 24.70
C ALA A 769 12.69 3.22 24.09
N SER A 770 12.76 4.52 24.36
CA SER A 770 13.83 5.37 23.85
C SER A 770 14.19 6.49 24.81
N ALA A 771 15.49 6.73 24.96
CA ALA A 771 16.03 7.92 25.60
C ALA A 771 15.73 9.18 24.77
N LEU A 772 15.35 10.29 25.39
CA LEU A 772 15.05 11.57 24.74
C LEU A 772 16.06 12.67 25.05
N ASP A 773 17.10 12.34 25.79
CA ASP A 773 18.30 13.15 26.01
C ASP A 773 19.50 12.58 25.25
N ASP A 774 20.68 13.17 25.42
CA ASP A 774 21.91 12.70 24.76
C ASP A 774 22.51 11.43 25.38
N LYS A 775 21.85 10.87 26.39
CA LYS A 775 22.30 9.66 27.11
C LYS A 775 21.81 8.38 26.43
N THR A 776 22.33 7.25 26.85
CA THR A 776 21.81 5.93 26.48
C THR A 776 20.55 5.60 27.29
N LEU A 777 19.81 4.58 26.84
CA LEU A 777 18.63 4.10 27.57
C LEU A 777 18.96 3.64 28.99
N ALA A 778 20.22 3.27 29.25
CA ALA A 778 20.73 2.89 30.57
C ALA A 778 20.78 4.04 31.56
N ASP A 779 21.11 5.24 31.10
CA ASP A 779 21.49 6.37 31.95
C ASP A 779 20.57 7.59 31.79
N THR A 780 19.59 7.49 30.90
CA THR A 780 18.69 8.59 30.57
C THR A 780 17.85 9.04 31.75
N GLU A 781 17.64 10.33 31.84
CA GLU A 781 16.73 10.96 32.81
C GLU A 781 15.35 11.23 32.19
N LYS A 782 15.22 11.13 30.86
CA LYS A 782 13.98 11.30 30.15
C LYS A 782 13.81 10.23 29.06
N ALA A 783 12.85 9.35 29.23
CA ALA A 783 12.53 8.32 28.22
C ALA A 783 11.05 8.33 27.84
N VAL A 784 10.77 7.90 26.61
CA VAL A 784 9.44 7.56 26.16
C VAL A 784 9.32 6.05 26.02
N VAL A 785 8.15 5.51 26.39
CA VAL A 785 7.79 4.11 26.14
C VAL A 785 6.48 4.06 25.40
N PHE A 786 6.44 3.33 24.29
CA PHE A 786 5.21 3.03 23.56
C PHE A 786 4.78 1.59 23.79
N HIS A 787 3.49 1.40 24.01
CA HIS A 787 2.80 0.11 24.08
C HIS A 787 1.65 0.16 23.08
N LEU A 788 1.97 -0.07 21.80
CA LEU A 788 1.00 0.06 20.70
C LEU A 788 0.21 -1.23 20.56
N THR A 789 -1.09 -1.12 20.73
CA THR A 789 -2.06 -2.22 20.57
C THR A 789 -2.83 -2.08 19.25
N ASP A 790 -4.15 -2.21 19.25
CA ASP A 790 -4.99 -1.99 18.08
C ASP A 790 -6.13 -1.01 18.38
N ILE A 791 -6.54 -0.28 17.36
CA ILE A 791 -7.72 0.59 17.37
C ILE A 791 -8.60 0.26 16.17
N GLN A 792 -9.91 0.17 16.41
CA GLN A 792 -10.92 -0.04 15.39
C GLN A 792 -12.02 1.01 15.48
N ALA A 793 -12.69 1.26 14.34
CA ALA A 793 -13.88 2.08 14.32
C ALA A 793 -15.10 1.25 14.80
N THR A 794 -15.95 1.82 15.65
CA THR A 794 -17.27 1.23 15.94
C THR A 794 -18.12 1.20 14.67
N GLY A 795 -19.03 0.25 14.56
CA GLY A 795 -19.90 0.12 13.38
C GLY A 795 -19.19 -0.26 12.08
N ARG A 796 -17.86 -0.51 12.09
CA ARG A 796 -17.16 -1.04 10.93
C ARG A 796 -17.59 -2.47 10.68
N ARG A 797 -18.11 -2.72 9.48
CA ARG A 797 -18.49 -4.06 9.03
C ARG A 797 -17.34 -4.69 8.28
N LYS A 798 -16.89 -5.84 8.72
CA LYS A 798 -15.83 -6.63 8.07
C LYS A 798 -16.12 -8.12 8.15
N THR A 799 -15.72 -8.85 7.12
CA THR A 799 -15.69 -10.31 7.09
C THR A 799 -14.27 -10.80 6.97
N ARG A 800 -13.88 -11.77 7.79
CA ARG A 800 -12.56 -12.38 7.71
C ARG A 800 -12.57 -13.52 6.69
N LEU A 801 -11.58 -13.51 5.79
CA LEU A 801 -11.33 -14.55 4.80
C LEU A 801 -9.86 -14.99 4.90
N GLY A 802 -9.58 -16.03 5.69
CA GLY A 802 -8.21 -16.47 5.94
C GLY A 802 -7.36 -15.34 6.53
N ASP A 803 -6.28 -14.97 5.85
CA ASP A 803 -5.38 -13.87 6.21
C ASP A 803 -5.81 -12.52 5.60
N SER A 804 -7.07 -12.38 5.21
CA SER A 804 -7.61 -11.14 4.63
C SER A 804 -8.91 -10.74 5.30
N PHE A 805 -9.26 -9.46 5.17
CA PHE A 805 -10.59 -8.94 5.47
C PHE A 805 -11.24 -8.38 4.22
N ILE A 806 -12.56 -8.51 4.15
CA ILE A 806 -13.40 -7.63 3.32
C ILE A 806 -14.05 -6.63 4.25
N VAL A 807 -13.90 -5.35 3.94
CA VAL A 807 -14.45 -4.23 4.71
C VAL A 807 -15.52 -3.56 3.87
N TYR A 808 -16.70 -3.32 4.45
CA TYR A 808 -17.89 -2.84 3.75
C TYR A 808 -18.20 -1.36 3.99
N ASN A 809 -17.63 -0.77 5.04
CA ASN A 809 -17.79 0.64 5.36
C ASN A 809 -16.67 1.15 6.27
N TRP A 810 -16.57 2.47 6.44
CA TRP A 810 -15.60 3.09 7.36
C TRP A 810 -15.87 2.81 8.83
N GLY A 811 -17.09 2.47 9.21
CA GLY A 811 -17.58 2.51 10.57
C GLY A 811 -17.89 3.95 11.02
N ASN A 812 -18.15 4.10 12.29
CA ASN A 812 -18.45 5.37 12.92
C ASN A 812 -17.15 6.17 13.14
N MET A 813 -17.28 7.49 13.14
CA MET A 813 -16.15 8.36 13.44
C MET A 813 -15.79 8.35 14.92
N HIS A 814 -16.76 8.16 15.79
CA HIS A 814 -16.63 8.07 17.25
C HIS A 814 -17.78 7.30 17.88
N PRO A 815 -17.55 6.68 19.06
CA PRO A 815 -16.23 6.41 19.63
C PRO A 815 -15.47 5.34 18.82
N TYR A 816 -14.13 5.35 18.90
CA TYR A 816 -13.33 4.20 18.48
C TYR A 816 -13.32 3.11 19.55
N LEU A 817 -12.81 1.95 19.20
CA LEU A 817 -12.55 0.84 20.11
C LEU A 817 -11.03 0.68 20.26
N LEU A 818 -10.52 0.87 21.49
CA LEU A 818 -9.15 0.58 21.86
C LEU A 818 -9.07 -0.85 22.38
N LYS A 819 -8.15 -1.65 21.84
CA LYS A 819 -7.90 -3.01 22.34
C LYS A 819 -7.25 -2.96 23.72
N LYS A 820 -7.88 -3.59 24.70
CA LYS A 820 -7.33 -3.75 26.04
C LYS A 820 -6.14 -4.70 25.98
N SER A 821 -5.00 -4.24 26.43
CA SER A 821 -3.78 -5.03 26.50
C SER A 821 -2.94 -4.59 27.68
N LYS A 822 -2.26 -5.55 28.30
CA LYS A 822 -1.29 -5.32 29.37
C LYS A 822 0.05 -5.87 28.96
N ALA A 823 1.10 -5.22 29.38
CA ALA A 823 2.46 -5.72 29.29
C ALA A 823 3.25 -5.24 30.52
N GLU A 824 3.96 -6.13 31.16
CA GLU A 824 4.94 -5.78 32.15
C GLU A 824 6.23 -5.36 31.45
N ILE A 825 6.64 -4.13 31.72
CA ILE A 825 7.82 -3.50 31.10
C ILE A 825 8.87 -3.33 32.18
N SER A 826 10.02 -3.93 31.97
CA SER A 826 11.19 -3.76 32.82
C SER A 826 12.31 -3.06 32.05
N LEU A 827 12.80 -1.95 32.57
CA LEU A 827 13.86 -1.14 31.98
C LEU A 827 15.05 -1.05 32.92
N LYS A 828 16.21 -1.56 32.50
CA LYS A 828 17.48 -1.33 33.21
C LYS A 828 17.93 0.11 32.98
N ASN A 829 17.71 0.96 33.98
CA ASN A 829 18.01 2.38 33.92
C ASN A 829 18.52 2.83 35.29
N SER A 830 19.71 3.41 35.31
CA SER A 830 20.40 3.95 36.47
C SER A 830 20.53 5.47 36.45
N GLY A 831 19.66 6.14 35.68
CA GLY A 831 19.59 7.61 35.63
C GLY A 831 19.40 8.21 37.02
N LYS A 832 19.86 9.43 37.22
CA LYS A 832 19.81 10.12 38.53
C LYS A 832 18.47 10.84 38.72
N GLY A 833 18.10 11.06 39.97
CA GLY A 833 16.91 11.81 40.38
C GLY A 833 15.69 10.94 40.70
N LYS A 834 14.66 11.58 41.26
CA LYS A 834 13.39 10.92 41.65
C LYS A 834 12.57 10.58 40.39
N LEU A 835 12.31 9.30 40.20
CA LEU A 835 11.55 8.80 39.04
C LEU A 835 10.06 9.12 39.17
N ARG A 836 9.46 9.47 38.04
CA ARG A 836 8.00 9.49 37.81
C ARG A 836 7.70 8.79 36.49
N ILE A 837 6.60 8.05 36.47
CA ILE A 837 6.07 7.43 35.25
C ILE A 837 4.64 7.92 35.05
N ASN A 838 4.34 8.43 33.87
CA ASN A 838 3.02 8.90 33.52
C ASN A 838 2.53 8.24 32.22
N ALA A 839 1.23 7.93 32.15
CA ALA A 839 0.53 7.59 30.92
C ALA A 839 0.14 8.87 30.19
N LEU A 840 0.34 8.88 28.88
CA LEU A 840 0.13 10.03 28.01
C LEU A 840 -0.95 9.77 26.97
N ASP A 841 -1.66 10.83 26.59
CA ASP A 841 -2.44 10.82 25.35
C ASP A 841 -1.50 10.86 24.12
N VAL A 842 -2.08 10.83 22.91
CA VAL A 842 -1.31 10.80 21.66
C VAL A 842 -0.52 12.09 21.38
N ASN A 843 -0.77 13.17 22.07
CA ASN A 843 -0.05 14.45 21.96
C ASN A 843 0.93 14.71 23.09
N GLY A 844 0.91 13.88 24.13
CA GLY A 844 1.79 14.00 25.27
C GLY A 844 1.19 14.73 26.48
N LYS A 845 -0.14 14.91 26.54
CA LYS A 845 -0.81 15.34 27.75
C LYS A 845 -0.83 14.20 28.77
N VAL A 846 -0.47 14.46 29.99
CA VAL A 846 -0.51 13.47 31.08
C VAL A 846 -1.96 13.10 31.40
N LEU A 847 -2.26 11.81 31.34
CA LEU A 847 -3.56 11.23 31.69
C LEU A 847 -3.59 10.72 33.10
N ALA A 848 -2.54 10.03 33.53
CA ALA A 848 -2.46 9.42 34.85
C ALA A 848 -1.00 9.18 35.25
N SER A 849 -0.74 9.13 36.57
CA SER A 849 0.51 8.60 37.12
C SER A 849 0.44 7.07 37.16
N VAL A 850 1.55 6.42 36.80
CA VAL A 850 1.64 4.96 36.72
C VAL A 850 2.48 4.43 37.90
N PRO A 851 1.96 3.50 38.72
CA PRO A 851 2.74 2.83 39.74
C PRO A 851 3.90 2.03 39.13
N PHE A 852 5.04 2.04 39.82
CA PHE A 852 6.21 1.30 39.41
C PHE A 852 6.99 0.77 40.63
N LYS A 853 7.90 -0.19 40.34
CA LYS A 853 8.92 -0.64 41.30
C LYS A 853 10.29 -0.26 40.74
N GLU A 854 11.21 0.14 41.61
CA GLU A 854 12.60 0.40 41.24
C GLU A 854 13.50 -0.37 42.18
N GLU A 855 14.18 -1.39 41.70
CA GLU A 855 15.06 -2.26 42.43
C GLU A 855 16.32 -2.57 41.65
N ASN A 856 17.48 -2.38 42.26
CA ASN A 856 18.78 -2.69 41.64
C ASN A 856 19.01 -2.06 40.24
N GLY A 857 18.53 -0.83 40.04
CA GLY A 857 18.65 -0.15 38.78
C GLY A 857 17.72 -0.69 37.64
N VAL A 858 16.69 -1.47 38.05
CA VAL A 858 15.64 -1.93 37.15
C VAL A 858 14.32 -1.26 37.56
N VAL A 859 13.74 -0.58 36.61
CA VAL A 859 12.42 0.05 36.73
C VAL A 859 11.39 -0.89 36.10
N THR A 860 10.39 -1.30 36.87
CA THR A 860 9.31 -2.19 36.39
C THR A 860 7.95 -1.55 36.60
N PHE A 861 7.14 -1.52 35.53
CA PHE A 861 5.76 -1.03 35.58
C PHE A 861 4.87 -1.80 34.59
N THR A 862 3.57 -1.73 34.81
CA THR A 862 2.58 -2.31 33.89
C THR A 862 2.06 -1.22 32.92
N ALA A 863 2.32 -1.38 31.65
CA ALA A 863 1.62 -0.65 30.59
C ALA A 863 0.26 -1.32 30.37
N ASP A 864 -0.81 -0.58 30.58
CA ASP A 864 -2.20 -1.10 30.51
C ASP A 864 -3.07 -0.12 29.71
N SER A 865 -3.35 -0.48 28.45
CA SER A 865 -4.20 0.36 27.60
C SER A 865 -5.66 0.37 28.05
N GLY A 866 -6.10 -0.68 28.73
CA GLY A 866 -7.45 -0.77 29.30
C GLY A 866 -7.64 0.14 30.51
N LEU A 867 -6.64 0.24 31.37
CA LEU A 867 -6.72 1.05 32.58
C LEU A 867 -6.52 2.55 32.30
N TYR A 868 -5.52 2.87 31.49
CA TYR A 868 -5.10 4.26 31.28
C TYR A 868 -5.66 4.90 30.01
N SER A 869 -6.32 4.15 29.15
CA SER A 869 -6.70 4.61 27.79
C SER A 869 -5.51 5.20 27.02
N ALA A 870 -4.32 4.64 27.21
CA ALA A 870 -3.05 5.15 26.73
C ALA A 870 -2.24 4.08 26.02
N MET A 871 -1.43 4.50 25.06
CA MET A 871 -0.43 3.69 24.36
C MET A 871 0.98 4.32 24.44
N ALA A 872 1.12 5.45 25.13
CA ALA A 872 2.39 6.13 25.33
C ALA A 872 2.60 6.40 26.83
N TYR A 873 3.84 6.30 27.25
CA TYR A 873 4.27 6.54 28.64
C TYR A 873 5.54 7.35 28.64
N GLU A 874 5.72 8.17 29.64
CA GLU A 874 6.99 8.86 29.91
C GLU A 874 7.62 8.40 31.22
N LEU A 875 8.93 8.32 31.22
CA LEU A 875 9.76 8.16 32.40
C LEU A 875 10.59 9.42 32.56
N ILE A 876 10.42 10.12 33.67
CA ILE A 876 11.16 11.37 33.93
C ILE A 876 11.77 11.29 35.31
N ARG A 877 13.08 11.59 35.40
CA ARG A 877 13.83 11.78 36.63
C ARG A 877 14.06 13.27 36.90
N LYS A 878 13.75 13.74 38.09
CA LYS A 878 13.98 15.14 38.54
C LYS A 878 14.60 15.17 39.93
#